data_df3e6a2bce40f98c6fc30a8ae42f3270
#
_entry.id   df3e6a2bce40f98c6fc30a8ae42f3270
#
_cell.length_a   1.000
_cell.length_b   1.000
_cell.length_c   1.000
_cell.angle_alpha   90.00
_cell.angle_beta   90.00
_cell.angle_gamma   90.00
#
_symmetry.space_group_name_H-M   'P 1'
#
loop_
_entity.id
_entity.type
_entity.pdbx_description
1 polymer ?
#
loop_
_entity_poly.entity_id
_entity_poly.type
_entity_poly.pdbx_seq_one_letter_code
_entity_poly.pdbx_strand_id
1 'polypeptide(L)'
;MKIFITKYSSKTLIKKLILLKIFLFLLILTPLKAQIYLGNYSSNEIKGEIVTVNADTSSIKFIFYQPDIVKVQYLPSPSTAFDSSLVIIQDTTLSVSLSVNEDDSAFSISSSSLKVVCNKNPLRVSYYDESGKLLLAEPASGGLEFNNQQRIANFSLNSNDHFYGTGERGTSLDKRGLAFDSFNEQIGGYTGALPTMNINVPLLASTNGYAIYFEDTYPGHFDLGNSNPNIYSYTANGGELCYFFIAAPTIQNQLEKYTWLTGRQPLPPRWAFGYIQSKYGYRNETAAAQMIQTMRQNKIPCDAIILDLYWYKNMGDVSWDLSNWPDPAQMMNNFLSEGIKTIVISEPYITQSSSNFPYANSSGYFAKDENENTYIINNWWSCGCDAALIDMTNPTVQSWWWSKYPLFMDTVMAGLWTDLSEPENDNSSMKFYLGSRDKIHNIYDLLWAKTLFNGFKQFRPNQRIFNLTRSGYAGIQRYGAIFWSGDVGKNFGGLAIQIPMLLNMGMSGLAYHNSDIGGFTNGYTTPELYTRWMQYGTFCPITRAHGYDGIQNTEPWTFDSSTTAICKKYIQLRYQLPPYIYTMAYNNYGTGIPLARPLLFDDPNNSRLLNESSSYFWGDNFIVSPVVISGQTSKSIYLPQGIWIDYWNHQQYPGGQSITISTPIDKLPLFVKAGSIIPMQPTMDYSDQFTLDTLFLDIYPPVETPGSFILYEDDGKTLDYQTGGFAQTYFSVSAIYSGSNSSLNLIIGSSNGNYTGKPAKRIYVCEINTIVQTATLVDINGISASERNSYQSLRKSNGYYFDGSSKKLYVQIETVPDSTYQIAVQGIVLGVNNQANPPTEFSLAQNYPNPFNPVTNIEYRMPVSGKVVLKVYDILGREKATLVNEEKSAGNYSVQFNGSGISSGVYIYKLNILYLSKNGIESFSSSKKLILLK
;
A
#
# COMPACT_ATOMS: atom_id res chain seq x y z
N MET A 1 18.23 54.89 52.61
CA MET A 1 18.56 54.63 51.22
C MET A 1 20.06 54.78 51.05
N LYS A 2 20.86 53.68 51.19
CA LYS A 2 22.33 53.71 51.04
C LYS A 2 22.68 52.73 49.93
N ILE A 3 23.24 53.28 48.89
CA ILE A 3 23.75 52.54 47.72
C ILE A 3 25.09 51.92 48.11
N PHE A 4 25.21 50.59 48.06
CA PHE A 4 26.49 49.88 48.15
C PHE A 4 27.07 49.71 46.73
N ILE A 5 28.10 50.48 46.45
CA ILE A 5 28.97 50.26 45.30
C ILE A 5 30.10 49.31 45.71
N THR A 6 30.05 48.05 45.30
CA THR A 6 31.15 47.13 45.46
C THR A 6 32.14 47.33 44.34
N LYS A 7 33.35 47.78 44.65
CA LYS A 7 34.51 47.84 43.75
C LYS A 7 34.95 46.43 43.37
N TYR A 8 34.71 46.03 42.14
CA TYR A 8 35.39 44.85 41.55
C TYR A 8 36.82 45.23 41.18
N SER A 9 37.83 44.46 41.67
CA SER A 9 39.22 44.71 41.37
C SER A 9 39.54 44.46 39.90
N SER A 10 40.37 45.32 39.29
CA SER A 10 40.76 45.23 37.87
C SER A 10 41.38 43.85 37.47
N LYS A 11 41.93 43.13 38.39
CA LYS A 11 42.49 41.76 38.19
C LYS A 11 41.42 40.71 37.84
N THR A 12 40.21 40.83 38.35
CA THR A 12 39.11 39.88 38.11
C THR A 12 38.46 40.12 36.74
N LEU A 13 38.45 41.39 36.28
CA LEU A 13 37.96 41.74 34.95
C LEU A 13 38.90 41.27 33.84
N ILE A 14 40.22 41.42 34.08
CA ILE A 14 41.28 40.95 33.15
C ILE A 14 41.27 39.40 33.05
N LYS A 15 41.09 38.67 34.17
CA LYS A 15 40.95 37.20 34.13
C LYS A 15 39.71 36.76 33.39
N LYS A 16 38.58 37.43 33.53
CA LYS A 16 37.33 37.12 32.78
C LYS A 16 37.47 37.45 31.27
N LEU A 17 38.18 38.53 30.91
CA LEU A 17 38.45 38.86 29.50
C LEU A 17 39.45 37.87 28.88
N ILE A 18 40.42 37.38 29.63
CA ILE A 18 41.40 36.38 29.13
C ILE A 18 40.69 35.01 28.99
N LEU A 19 39.84 34.61 29.93
CA LEU A 19 39.00 33.40 29.81
C LEU A 19 37.99 33.49 28.65
N LEU A 20 37.37 34.65 28.43
CA LEU A 20 36.49 34.88 27.30
C LEU A 20 37.25 34.86 25.97
N LYS A 21 38.46 35.39 25.89
CA LYS A 21 39.31 35.28 24.70
C LYS A 21 39.82 33.87 24.45
N ILE A 22 40.14 33.11 25.50
CA ILE A 22 40.54 31.70 25.38
C ILE A 22 39.32 30.86 24.97
N PHE A 23 38.11 31.15 25.50
CA PHE A 23 36.88 30.50 25.10
C PHE A 23 36.47 30.84 23.67
N LEU A 24 36.60 32.11 23.21
CA LEU A 24 36.44 32.49 21.80
C LEU A 24 37.52 31.89 20.90
N PHE A 25 38.76 31.74 21.36
CA PHE A 25 39.82 31.13 20.58
C PHE A 25 39.67 29.58 20.50
N LEU A 26 39.09 28.93 21.54
CA LEU A 26 38.70 27.53 21.52
C LEU A 26 37.45 27.27 20.67
N LEU A 27 36.56 28.23 20.55
CA LEU A 27 35.41 28.19 19.62
C LEU A 27 35.84 28.37 18.14
N ILE A 28 37.01 28.96 17.88
CA ILE A 28 37.56 29.11 16.52
C ILE A 28 38.43 27.91 16.12
N LEU A 29 38.78 27.02 17.07
CA LEU A 29 39.56 25.79 16.85
C LEU A 29 38.73 24.49 16.82
N THR A 30 37.41 24.57 16.73
CA THR A 30 36.69 23.42 16.16
C THR A 30 37.13 23.34 14.70
N PRO A 31 37.82 22.26 14.26
CA PRO A 31 38.07 22.11 12.84
C PRO A 31 36.71 22.17 12.15
N LEU A 32 36.49 23.15 11.31
CA LEU A 32 35.49 23.06 10.27
C LEU A 32 35.86 21.80 9.49
N LYS A 33 35.21 20.70 9.83
CA LYS A 33 35.48 19.45 9.15
C LYS A 33 35.01 19.66 7.72
N ALA A 34 35.93 19.57 6.80
CA ALA A 34 35.69 19.85 5.40
C ALA A 34 34.62 18.92 4.86
N GLN A 35 33.56 19.51 4.37
CA GLN A 35 32.55 18.85 3.57
C GLN A 35 33.21 18.39 2.28
N ILE A 36 33.20 17.12 1.95
CA ILE A 36 33.83 16.57 0.76
C ILE A 36 32.78 16.47 -0.33
N TYR A 37 32.90 17.28 -1.35
CA TYR A 37 32.13 17.25 -2.59
C TYR A 37 32.83 16.39 -3.65
N LEU A 38 32.11 16.02 -4.70
CA LEU A 38 32.68 15.28 -5.83
C LEU A 38 33.88 15.91 -6.50
N GLY A 39 33.99 17.24 -6.54
CA GLY A 39 35.04 17.94 -7.27
C GLY A 39 34.78 18.03 -8.76
N ASN A 40 35.86 18.12 -9.58
CA ASN A 40 35.77 18.18 -11.02
C ASN A 40 36.13 16.83 -11.63
N TYR A 41 35.54 16.53 -12.80
CA TYR A 41 35.86 15.34 -13.58
C TYR A 41 37.37 15.29 -13.93
N SER A 42 37.96 14.10 -13.80
CA SER A 42 39.37 13.86 -14.17
C SER A 42 39.56 12.78 -15.21
N SER A 43 38.80 11.67 -15.13
CA SER A 43 38.87 10.56 -16.08
C SER A 43 37.67 9.62 -15.94
N ASN A 44 37.56 8.64 -16.86
CA ASN A 44 36.63 7.56 -16.75
C ASN A 44 37.29 6.20 -17.04
N GLU A 45 36.65 5.12 -16.56
CA GLU A 45 37.03 3.75 -16.86
C GLU A 45 35.76 2.92 -17.12
N ILE A 46 35.77 2.12 -18.19
CA ILE A 46 34.62 1.30 -18.60
C ILE A 46 35.02 -0.17 -18.56
N LYS A 47 34.23 -0.97 -17.83
CA LYS A 47 34.40 -2.43 -17.73
C LYS A 47 33.05 -3.13 -17.85
N GLY A 48 32.63 -3.49 -19.06
CA GLY A 48 31.32 -4.06 -19.34
C GLY A 48 30.20 -3.09 -19.00
N GLU A 49 29.28 -3.52 -18.14
CA GLU A 49 28.14 -2.75 -17.61
C GLU A 49 28.51 -1.77 -16.46
N ILE A 50 29.80 -1.71 -16.12
CA ILE A 50 30.33 -0.86 -15.05
C ILE A 50 31.11 0.30 -15.64
N VAL A 51 30.72 1.52 -15.27
CA VAL A 51 31.41 2.74 -15.65
C VAL A 51 31.82 3.51 -14.39
N THR A 52 33.13 3.75 -14.23
CA THR A 52 33.67 4.56 -13.13
C THR A 52 34.04 5.92 -13.68
N VAL A 53 33.52 6.97 -13.09
CA VAL A 53 33.82 8.36 -13.38
C VAL A 53 34.62 8.92 -12.21
N ASN A 54 35.88 9.30 -12.47
CA ASN A 54 36.81 9.84 -11.46
C ASN A 54 36.69 11.35 -11.40
N ALA A 55 36.78 11.89 -10.20
CA ALA A 55 36.88 13.30 -9.88
C ALA A 55 38.22 13.57 -9.19
N ASP A 56 38.46 14.83 -8.79
CA ASP A 56 39.76 15.29 -8.18
C ASP A 56 40.20 14.39 -7.00
N THR A 57 39.28 14.03 -6.11
CA THR A 57 39.58 13.27 -4.88
C THR A 57 38.67 12.08 -4.64
N SER A 58 37.66 11.87 -5.49
CA SER A 58 36.59 10.87 -5.33
C SER A 58 36.21 10.26 -6.67
N SER A 59 35.29 9.29 -6.68
CA SER A 59 34.75 8.77 -7.91
C SER A 59 33.29 8.36 -7.74
N ILE A 60 32.55 8.26 -8.85
CA ILE A 60 31.22 7.65 -8.92
C ILE A 60 31.30 6.41 -9.79
N LYS A 61 30.71 5.33 -9.33
CA LYS A 61 30.57 4.10 -10.06
C LYS A 61 29.14 3.89 -10.47
N PHE A 62 28.87 3.73 -11.75
CA PHE A 62 27.60 3.38 -12.35
C PHE A 62 27.61 1.90 -12.72
N ILE A 63 26.64 1.12 -12.23
CA ILE A 63 26.51 -0.31 -12.47
C ILE A 63 25.10 -0.55 -13.01
N PHE A 64 24.99 -0.90 -14.29
CA PHE A 64 23.70 -1.15 -14.93
C PHE A 64 23.22 -2.58 -14.66
N TYR A 65 22.04 -2.71 -14.04
CA TYR A 65 21.37 -3.99 -13.81
C TYR A 65 20.38 -4.33 -14.91
N GLN A 66 19.76 -3.31 -15.49
CA GLN A 66 18.91 -3.34 -16.68
C GLN A 66 19.14 -2.06 -17.48
N PRO A 67 18.64 -1.99 -18.74
CA PRO A 67 18.76 -0.73 -19.52
C PRO A 67 18.19 0.50 -18.83
N ASP A 68 17.27 0.34 -17.90
CA ASP A 68 16.57 1.38 -17.17
C ASP A 68 16.81 1.35 -15.65
N ILE A 69 17.73 0.49 -15.16
CA ILE A 69 18.10 0.39 -13.75
C ILE A 69 19.62 0.53 -13.60
N VAL A 70 20.06 1.58 -12.92
CA VAL A 70 21.47 1.80 -12.64
C VAL A 70 21.71 1.99 -11.13
N LYS A 71 22.65 1.25 -10.58
CA LYS A 71 23.18 1.45 -9.24
C LYS A 71 24.27 2.54 -9.31
N VAL A 72 24.17 3.50 -8.41
CA VAL A 72 25.14 4.60 -8.28
C VAL A 72 25.83 4.49 -6.93
N GLN A 73 27.14 4.36 -6.95
CA GLN A 73 27.99 4.28 -5.76
C GLN A 73 28.95 5.45 -5.72
N TYR A 74 28.87 6.27 -4.70
CA TYR A 74 29.82 7.33 -4.46
C TYR A 74 31.01 6.81 -3.65
N LEU A 75 32.21 6.92 -4.19
CA LEU A 75 33.47 6.52 -3.58
C LEU A 75 34.28 7.76 -3.16
N PRO A 76 34.24 8.13 -1.87
CA PRO A 76 35.00 9.30 -1.38
C PRO A 76 36.50 9.06 -1.39
N SER A 77 36.96 7.83 -1.57
CA SER A 77 38.34 7.40 -1.72
C SER A 77 38.39 6.18 -2.65
N PRO A 78 39.47 6.01 -3.46
CA PRO A 78 39.65 4.79 -4.27
C PRO A 78 39.69 3.47 -3.50
N SER A 79 40.00 3.53 -2.19
CA SER A 79 40.01 2.37 -1.29
C SER A 79 38.66 2.10 -0.61
N THR A 80 37.60 2.82 -0.95
CA THR A 80 36.26 2.59 -0.38
C THR A 80 35.76 1.22 -0.82
N ALA A 81 35.47 0.35 0.14
CA ALA A 81 34.82 -0.95 -0.05
C ALA A 81 33.34 -0.82 0.28
N PHE A 82 32.51 -1.54 -0.44
CA PHE A 82 31.07 -1.63 -0.19
C PHE A 82 30.75 -2.98 0.41
N ASP A 83 29.84 -2.98 1.39
CA ASP A 83 29.26 -4.21 1.93
C ASP A 83 28.43 -4.92 0.85
N SER A 84 28.31 -6.23 0.94
CA SER A 84 27.35 -6.96 0.11
C SER A 84 25.94 -6.58 0.49
N SER A 85 25.08 -6.36 -0.50
CA SER A 85 23.66 -6.00 -0.26
C SER A 85 22.93 -7.10 0.49
N LEU A 86 22.18 -6.71 1.51
CA LEU A 86 21.22 -7.58 2.19
C LEU A 86 19.83 -7.55 1.54
N VAL A 87 19.59 -6.60 0.65
CA VAL A 87 18.28 -6.31 0.05
C VAL A 87 18.20 -6.76 -1.40
N ILE A 88 19.22 -6.46 -2.20
CA ILE A 88 19.22 -6.75 -3.64
C ILE A 88 19.42 -8.23 -3.90
N ILE A 89 18.57 -8.83 -4.75
CA ILE A 89 18.65 -10.23 -5.12
C ILE A 89 19.15 -10.46 -6.56
N GLN A 90 19.16 -9.39 -7.36
CA GLN A 90 19.66 -9.46 -8.73
C GLN A 90 21.18 -9.26 -8.73
N ASP A 91 21.84 -9.92 -9.66
CA ASP A 91 23.25 -9.69 -9.94
C ASP A 91 23.45 -9.02 -11.32
N THR A 92 24.65 -8.61 -11.59
CA THR A 92 25.05 -7.89 -12.82
C THR A 92 25.44 -8.82 -13.97
N THR A 93 25.03 -10.08 -13.93
CA THR A 93 25.37 -11.07 -15.01
C THR A 93 24.64 -10.82 -16.33
N LEU A 94 23.61 -9.95 -16.34
CA LEU A 94 22.94 -9.51 -17.56
C LEU A 94 23.77 -8.42 -18.22
N SER A 95 24.36 -8.70 -19.37
CA SER A 95 25.11 -7.71 -20.13
C SER A 95 24.17 -6.62 -20.67
N VAL A 96 24.32 -5.39 -20.20
CA VAL A 96 23.65 -4.21 -20.75
C VAL A 96 24.57 -3.53 -21.76
N SER A 97 24.09 -3.39 -23.01
CA SER A 97 24.84 -2.65 -24.04
C SER A 97 24.88 -1.17 -23.69
N LEU A 98 26.07 -0.63 -23.48
CA LEU A 98 26.28 0.78 -23.17
C LEU A 98 27.02 1.46 -24.32
N SER A 99 26.62 2.68 -24.61
CA SER A 99 27.38 3.63 -25.43
C SER A 99 27.81 4.82 -24.59
N VAL A 100 28.99 5.32 -24.84
CA VAL A 100 29.52 6.49 -24.15
C VAL A 100 29.86 7.57 -25.16
N ASN A 101 29.67 8.82 -24.75
CA ASN A 101 30.08 9.99 -25.49
C ASN A 101 30.72 11.00 -24.53
N GLU A 102 31.80 11.63 -24.96
CA GLU A 102 32.53 12.59 -24.17
C GLU A 102 32.87 13.83 -25.02
N ASP A 103 32.57 14.99 -24.44
CA ASP A 103 32.99 16.30 -24.99
C ASP A 103 33.66 17.13 -23.90
N ASP A 104 33.98 18.42 -24.19
CA ASP A 104 34.67 19.31 -23.26
C ASP A 104 33.84 19.61 -21.99
N SER A 105 32.51 19.52 -22.06
CA SER A 105 31.57 19.90 -21.01
C SER A 105 31.01 18.73 -20.20
N ALA A 106 30.86 17.57 -20.83
CA ALA A 106 30.17 16.42 -20.26
C ALA A 106 30.72 15.07 -20.71
N PHE A 107 30.54 14.08 -19.86
CA PHE A 107 30.65 12.64 -20.15
C PHE A 107 29.28 12.02 -20.02
N SER A 108 28.83 11.24 -21.00
CA SER A 108 27.52 10.58 -20.97
C SER A 108 27.59 9.10 -21.23
N ILE A 109 26.72 8.36 -20.54
CA ILE A 109 26.54 6.91 -20.63
C ILE A 109 25.10 6.67 -21.08
N SER A 110 24.88 5.92 -22.14
CA SER A 110 23.55 5.61 -22.64
C SER A 110 23.36 4.12 -22.80
N SER A 111 22.26 3.61 -22.26
CA SER A 111 21.64 2.33 -22.61
C SER A 111 20.54 2.54 -23.66
N SER A 112 19.72 1.53 -23.95
CA SER A 112 18.54 1.67 -24.81
C SER A 112 17.39 2.48 -24.17
N SER A 113 17.39 2.68 -22.84
CA SER A 113 16.25 3.26 -22.12
C SER A 113 16.61 4.40 -21.15
N LEU A 114 17.90 4.58 -20.86
CA LEU A 114 18.38 5.57 -19.90
C LEU A 114 19.67 6.23 -20.39
N LYS A 115 19.73 7.54 -20.30
CA LYS A 115 20.97 8.31 -20.49
C LYS A 115 21.36 8.99 -19.17
N VAL A 116 22.57 8.71 -18.70
CA VAL A 116 23.22 9.36 -17.57
C VAL A 116 24.22 10.37 -18.11
N VAL A 117 24.14 11.62 -17.67
CA VAL A 117 25.05 12.70 -18.07
C VAL A 117 25.80 13.20 -16.84
N CYS A 118 27.10 13.16 -16.90
CA CYS A 118 28.02 13.70 -15.92
C CYS A 118 28.60 15.01 -16.44
N ASN A 119 28.14 16.17 -15.97
CA ASN A 119 28.77 17.46 -16.22
C ASN A 119 30.18 17.46 -15.60
N LYS A 120 31.18 18.04 -16.25
CA LYS A 120 32.57 17.89 -15.85
C LYS A 120 33.03 18.89 -14.77
N ASN A 121 32.47 20.08 -14.75
CA ASN A 121 32.98 21.14 -13.87
C ASN A 121 31.83 22.01 -13.29
N PRO A 122 31.44 21.80 -12.02
CA PRO A 122 31.78 20.68 -11.17
C PRO A 122 31.10 19.39 -11.66
N LEU A 123 31.59 18.23 -11.21
CA LEU A 123 31.00 16.94 -11.55
C LEU A 123 29.59 16.87 -10.94
N ARG A 124 28.57 16.76 -11.82
CA ARG A 124 27.15 16.66 -11.46
C ARG A 124 26.43 15.65 -12.37
N VAL A 125 25.58 14.85 -11.79
CA VAL A 125 24.87 13.78 -12.49
C VAL A 125 23.43 14.19 -12.84
N SER A 126 23.01 13.86 -14.05
CA SER A 126 21.65 14.04 -14.53
C SER A 126 21.19 12.80 -15.29
N TYR A 127 19.88 12.49 -15.20
CA TYR A 127 19.27 11.32 -15.80
C TYR A 127 18.19 11.73 -16.80
N TYR A 128 18.21 11.10 -17.98
CA TYR A 128 17.26 11.36 -19.06
C TYR A 128 16.66 10.05 -19.55
N ASP A 129 15.40 10.06 -19.92
CA ASP A 129 14.78 8.92 -20.59
C ASP A 129 15.23 8.81 -22.08
N GLU A 130 14.74 7.79 -22.77
CA GLU A 130 15.04 7.53 -24.19
C GLU A 130 14.58 8.66 -25.12
N SER A 131 13.58 9.46 -24.73
CA SER A 131 13.09 10.62 -25.50
C SER A 131 13.96 11.87 -25.28
N GLY A 132 14.88 11.85 -24.34
CA GLY A 132 15.67 13.00 -23.90
C GLY A 132 15.00 13.90 -22.87
N LYS A 133 13.87 13.46 -22.27
CA LYS A 133 13.25 14.15 -21.14
C LYS A 133 14.15 14.05 -19.92
N LEU A 134 14.44 15.18 -19.26
CA LEU A 134 15.11 15.18 -17.96
C LEU A 134 14.21 14.56 -16.89
N LEU A 135 14.68 13.47 -16.28
CA LEU A 135 14.00 12.79 -15.19
C LEU A 135 14.46 13.36 -13.83
N LEU A 136 15.78 13.47 -13.64
CA LEU A 136 16.37 13.91 -12.38
C LEU A 136 17.74 14.57 -12.65
N ALA A 137 18.10 15.57 -11.83
CA ALA A 137 19.43 16.17 -11.84
C ALA A 137 19.90 16.54 -10.43
N GLU A 138 21.19 16.44 -10.18
CA GLU A 138 21.81 17.09 -9.04
C GLU A 138 21.76 18.62 -9.19
N PRO A 139 21.62 19.40 -8.10
CA PRO A 139 21.64 20.87 -8.18
C PRO A 139 23.02 21.38 -8.55
N ALA A 140 23.08 22.57 -9.10
CA ALA A 140 24.35 23.22 -9.51
C ALA A 140 25.33 23.38 -8.34
N SER A 141 24.81 23.62 -7.12
CA SER A 141 25.59 23.65 -5.88
C SER A 141 25.14 22.52 -4.96
N GLY A 142 26.05 21.79 -4.34
CA GLY A 142 25.79 20.59 -3.56
C GLY A 142 25.92 19.33 -4.43
N GLY A 143 24.92 18.45 -4.42
CA GLY A 143 24.94 17.16 -5.08
C GLY A 143 25.22 16.04 -4.09
N LEU A 144 26.12 15.11 -4.45
CA LEU A 144 26.53 14.04 -3.54
C LEU A 144 27.64 14.56 -2.60
N GLU A 145 27.45 14.33 -1.30
CA GLU A 145 28.31 14.89 -0.26
C GLU A 145 28.64 13.87 0.83
N PHE A 146 29.88 13.96 1.31
CA PHE A 146 30.35 13.32 2.53
C PHE A 146 30.61 14.36 3.60
N ASN A 147 29.94 14.28 4.72
CA ASN A 147 30.17 15.14 5.87
C ASN A 147 30.42 14.26 7.10
N ASN A 148 31.68 13.91 7.33
CA ASN A 148 32.11 13.03 8.44
C ASN A 148 31.34 11.70 8.53
N GLN A 149 30.26 11.69 9.32
CA GLN A 149 29.39 10.52 9.52
C GLN A 149 28.16 10.54 8.60
N GLN A 150 27.85 11.68 7.98
CA GLN A 150 26.67 11.80 7.14
C GLN A 150 27.00 11.58 5.66
N ARG A 151 26.05 10.99 4.96
CA ARG A 151 26.02 10.76 3.52
C ARG A 151 24.80 11.48 2.98
N ILE A 152 25.01 12.44 2.09
CA ILE A 152 23.95 13.32 1.63
C ILE A 152 23.84 13.22 0.11
N ALA A 153 22.65 12.97 -0.38
CA ALA A 153 22.30 13.05 -1.78
C ALA A 153 21.28 14.17 -1.97
N ASN A 154 21.65 15.22 -2.71
CA ASN A 154 20.77 16.34 -3.03
C ASN A 154 20.39 16.30 -4.49
N PHE A 155 19.13 16.56 -4.78
CA PHE A 155 18.57 16.60 -6.12
C PHE A 155 17.70 17.83 -6.31
N SER A 156 17.68 18.34 -7.54
CA SER A 156 16.79 19.44 -7.94
C SER A 156 15.34 18.98 -7.89
N LEU A 157 14.47 19.80 -7.33
CA LEU A 157 13.04 19.53 -7.20
C LEU A 157 12.27 20.40 -8.21
N ASN A 158 11.63 19.75 -9.19
CA ASN A 158 10.82 20.44 -10.18
C ASN A 158 9.41 20.73 -9.65
N SER A 159 8.70 21.69 -10.26
CA SER A 159 7.36 22.10 -9.82
C SER A 159 6.33 20.95 -9.85
N ASN A 160 6.52 19.98 -10.73
CA ASN A 160 5.59 18.87 -10.96
C ASN A 160 6.03 17.54 -10.34
N ASP A 161 7.14 17.52 -9.57
CA ASP A 161 7.55 16.31 -8.87
C ASP A 161 6.66 16.07 -7.65
N HIS A 162 6.08 14.87 -7.58
CA HIS A 162 5.35 14.36 -6.44
C HIS A 162 5.92 13.00 -6.05
N PHE A 163 5.97 12.70 -4.76
CA PHE A 163 6.70 11.54 -4.24
C PHE A 163 5.82 10.61 -3.42
N TYR A 164 6.02 9.32 -3.61
CA TYR A 164 5.25 8.25 -2.98
C TYR A 164 6.18 7.15 -2.45
N GLY A 165 5.63 6.26 -1.62
CA GLY A 165 6.38 5.17 -1.01
C GLY A 165 6.84 5.53 0.41
N THR A 166 8.08 5.23 0.73
CA THR A 166 8.79 5.46 2.00
C THR A 166 8.38 4.59 3.18
N GLY A 167 7.61 3.52 2.96
CA GLY A 167 7.19 2.58 4.01
C GLY A 167 5.90 2.99 4.70
N GLU A 168 5.73 2.55 5.93
CA GLU A 168 4.56 2.80 6.75
C GLU A 168 4.55 4.22 7.27
N ARG A 169 3.62 5.03 6.77
CA ARG A 169 3.49 6.43 7.18
C ARG A 169 2.03 6.84 7.28
N GLY A 170 1.65 7.34 8.42
CA GLY A 170 0.34 7.91 8.65
C GLY A 170 0.22 9.37 8.18
N THR A 171 0.85 9.72 7.07
CA THR A 171 0.82 11.07 6.49
C THR A 171 0.15 11.06 5.12
N SER A 172 0.09 12.21 4.46
CA SER A 172 -0.37 12.35 3.07
C SER A 172 0.30 11.33 2.13
N LEU A 173 -0.37 10.96 1.05
CA LEU A 173 0.22 10.09 0.02
C LEU A 173 1.39 10.78 -0.66
N ASP A 174 1.15 12.00 -1.14
CA ASP A 174 2.21 12.85 -1.68
C ASP A 174 3.11 13.35 -0.54
N LYS A 175 4.40 13.08 -0.68
CA LYS A 175 5.44 13.46 0.30
C LYS A 175 6.11 14.79 -0.02
N ARG A 176 5.78 15.43 -1.16
CA ARG A 176 6.34 16.74 -1.49
C ARG A 176 6.08 17.75 -0.38
N GLY A 177 7.12 18.50 0.01
CA GLY A 177 7.08 19.49 1.08
C GLY A 177 7.17 18.92 2.49
N LEU A 178 7.32 17.60 2.65
CA LEU A 178 7.52 16.96 3.95
C LEU A 178 9.01 16.75 4.25
N ALA A 179 9.31 16.67 5.56
CA ALA A 179 10.58 16.15 6.06
C ALA A 179 10.30 15.15 7.17
N PHE A 180 11.03 14.03 7.18
CA PHE A 180 10.82 12.94 8.14
C PHE A 180 12.01 11.98 8.19
N ASP A 181 12.11 11.28 9.32
CA ASP A 181 13.16 10.31 9.55
C ASP A 181 12.85 8.95 8.89
N SER A 182 13.90 8.26 8.44
CA SER A 182 13.91 6.87 8.00
C SER A 182 14.50 6.03 9.12
N PHE A 183 13.65 5.71 10.10
CA PHE A 183 13.98 4.98 11.31
C PHE A 183 12.75 4.21 11.77
N ASN A 184 12.88 2.90 12.02
CA ASN A 184 11.76 2.08 12.49
C ASN A 184 11.45 2.42 13.94
N GLU A 185 10.22 2.85 14.23
CA GLU A 185 9.85 3.30 15.58
C GLU A 185 8.44 2.85 15.93
N GLN A 186 8.29 2.15 17.07
CA GLN A 186 6.98 1.81 17.60
C GLN A 186 6.37 3.00 18.32
N ILE A 187 5.16 3.37 17.88
CA ILE A 187 4.35 4.40 18.54
C ILE A 187 3.00 3.80 18.91
N GLY A 188 2.84 3.43 20.20
CA GLY A 188 1.60 2.85 20.70
C GLY A 188 0.49 3.88 20.91
N GLY A 189 -0.76 3.49 20.59
CA GLY A 189 -1.96 4.30 20.86
C GLY A 189 -2.12 5.54 20.00
N TYR A 190 -1.51 5.56 18.84
CA TYR A 190 -1.60 6.70 17.92
C TYR A 190 -3.04 6.91 17.39
N THR A 191 -3.40 8.17 17.17
CA THR A 191 -4.75 8.57 16.78
C THR A 191 -4.78 9.62 15.68
N GLY A 192 -3.64 9.91 15.08
CA GLY A 192 -3.47 10.94 14.06
C GLY A 192 -2.22 10.75 13.24
N ALA A 193 -1.92 11.72 12.40
CA ALA A 193 -0.80 11.66 11.46
C ALA A 193 0.54 11.47 12.16
N LEU A 194 1.30 10.46 11.69
CA LEU A 194 2.64 10.14 12.16
C LEU A 194 3.59 10.05 10.97
N PRO A 195 4.68 10.82 10.98
CA PRO A 195 5.66 10.79 9.90
C PRO A 195 6.62 9.59 9.96
N THR A 196 6.78 8.98 11.14
CA THR A 196 7.67 7.84 11.38
C THR A 196 6.88 6.74 12.08
N MET A 197 7.02 5.51 11.64
CA MET A 197 6.30 4.33 12.11
C MET A 197 7.23 3.10 12.09
N ASN A 198 6.63 1.92 12.31
CA ASN A 198 7.34 0.65 12.49
C ASN A 198 8.17 0.20 11.26
N ILE A 199 7.83 0.66 10.05
CA ILE A 199 8.44 0.17 8.80
C ILE A 199 8.90 1.34 7.94
N ASN A 200 10.19 1.45 7.72
CA ASN A 200 10.76 2.44 6.81
C ASN A 200 11.38 1.73 5.60
N VAL A 201 11.07 2.24 4.42
CA VAL A 201 11.63 1.78 3.16
C VAL A 201 12.20 3.01 2.44
N PRO A 202 13.50 3.14 2.25
CA PRO A 202 14.08 4.33 1.63
C PRO A 202 13.91 4.32 0.10
N LEU A 203 12.65 4.21 -0.34
CA LEU A 203 12.19 4.24 -1.73
C LEU A 203 11.34 5.48 -1.97
N LEU A 204 11.70 6.28 -2.96
CA LEU A 204 10.89 7.36 -3.52
C LEU A 204 10.44 7.01 -4.94
N ALA A 205 9.16 6.84 -5.16
CA ALA A 205 8.54 6.76 -6.48
C ALA A 205 8.07 8.16 -6.90
N SER A 206 8.42 8.61 -8.11
CA SER A 206 8.13 9.96 -8.60
C SER A 206 7.17 9.97 -9.78
N THR A 207 6.26 10.94 -9.81
CA THR A 207 5.41 11.23 -10.99
C THR A 207 6.22 11.67 -12.22
N ASN A 208 7.49 12.04 -12.06
CA ASN A 208 8.33 12.46 -13.19
C ASN A 208 8.91 11.29 -14.01
N GLY A 209 8.55 10.05 -13.69
CA GLY A 209 8.94 8.86 -14.47
C GLY A 209 10.20 8.17 -13.96
N TYR A 210 10.47 8.24 -12.67
CA TYR A 210 11.56 7.51 -12.04
C TYR A 210 11.25 7.12 -10.60
N ALA A 211 12.01 6.14 -10.08
CA ALA A 211 12.13 5.91 -8.65
C ALA A 211 13.59 5.91 -8.21
N ILE A 212 13.83 6.27 -6.95
CA ILE A 212 15.12 6.12 -6.28
C ILE A 212 14.95 5.22 -5.06
N TYR A 213 15.78 4.20 -4.96
CA TYR A 213 15.94 3.39 -3.77
C TYR A 213 17.33 3.64 -3.18
N PHE A 214 17.40 4.21 -1.97
CA PHE A 214 18.65 4.42 -1.25
C PHE A 214 19.04 3.12 -0.53
N GLU A 215 20.14 2.52 -0.94
CA GLU A 215 20.65 1.28 -0.35
C GLU A 215 21.52 1.60 0.88
N ASP A 216 20.86 1.94 1.98
CA ASP A 216 21.50 2.29 3.23
C ASP A 216 20.65 1.83 4.41
N THR A 217 21.25 1.12 5.37
CA THR A 217 20.59 0.52 6.53
C THR A 217 20.59 1.41 7.76
N TYR A 218 21.37 2.48 7.76
CA TYR A 218 21.48 3.41 8.88
C TYR A 218 20.24 4.31 9.02
N PRO A 219 20.05 4.92 10.20
CA PRO A 219 19.04 5.97 10.34
C PRO A 219 19.26 7.08 9.33
N GLY A 220 18.23 7.43 8.62
CA GLY A 220 18.27 8.45 7.56
C GLY A 220 17.24 9.54 7.76
N HIS A 221 17.28 10.55 6.90
CA HIS A 221 16.34 11.66 6.89
C HIS A 221 16.02 12.06 5.46
N PHE A 222 14.74 12.18 5.15
CA PHE A 222 14.23 12.79 3.93
C PHE A 222 13.83 14.24 4.17
N ASP A 223 14.30 15.14 3.32
CA ASP A 223 13.73 16.48 3.15
C ASP A 223 13.27 16.63 1.70
N LEU A 224 11.96 16.63 1.47
CA LEU A 224 11.36 16.59 0.14
C LEU A 224 10.87 17.99 -0.28
N GLY A 225 11.68 19.00 -0.06
CA GLY A 225 11.37 20.40 -0.37
C GLY A 225 10.78 21.17 0.81
N ASN A 226 10.89 20.66 2.02
CA ASN A 226 10.43 21.34 3.23
C ASN A 226 11.36 22.52 3.60
N SER A 227 12.65 22.29 3.67
CA SER A 227 13.64 23.36 3.98
C SER A 227 13.96 24.22 2.77
N ASN A 228 14.01 23.62 1.57
CA ASN A 228 14.26 24.33 0.32
C ASN A 228 13.31 23.81 -0.78
N PRO A 229 12.36 24.64 -1.27
CA PRO A 229 11.34 24.22 -2.23
C PRO A 229 11.89 23.80 -3.61
N ASN A 230 13.19 24.02 -3.87
CA ASN A 230 13.86 23.68 -5.12
C ASN A 230 14.78 22.46 -5.01
N ILE A 231 14.94 21.88 -3.82
CA ILE A 231 15.85 20.76 -3.57
C ILE A 231 15.13 19.72 -2.72
N TYR A 232 15.29 18.44 -3.06
CA TYR A 232 15.03 17.38 -2.12
C TYR A 232 16.31 16.62 -1.79
N SER A 233 16.39 16.07 -0.60
CA SER A 233 17.59 15.37 -0.13
C SER A 233 17.24 14.10 0.66
N TYR A 234 18.18 13.16 0.62
CA TYR A 234 18.28 12.05 1.55
C TYR A 234 19.62 12.15 2.27
N THR A 235 19.56 12.10 3.60
CA THR A 235 20.74 12.08 4.47
C THR A 235 20.76 10.78 5.26
N ALA A 236 21.83 10.01 5.20
CA ALA A 236 22.10 8.87 6.05
C ALA A 236 23.13 9.19 7.12
N ASN A 237 22.95 8.67 8.34
CA ASN A 237 23.84 8.94 9.48
C ASN A 237 24.98 7.91 9.59
N GLY A 238 25.38 7.31 8.48
CA GLY A 238 26.46 6.34 8.41
C GLY A 238 26.45 5.59 7.09
N GLY A 239 27.16 4.46 7.02
CA GLY A 239 27.14 3.58 5.87
C GLY A 239 27.80 4.15 4.63
N GLU A 240 27.24 3.81 3.49
CA GLU A 240 27.71 4.12 2.15
C GLU A 240 26.72 5.06 1.45
N LEU A 241 27.22 5.90 0.54
CA LEU A 241 26.32 6.66 -0.32
C LEU A 241 26.07 5.86 -1.60
N CYS A 242 24.99 5.12 -1.58
CA CYS A 242 24.59 4.22 -2.65
C CYS A 242 23.09 4.31 -2.91
N TYR A 243 22.70 4.39 -4.18
CA TYR A 243 21.29 4.33 -4.56
C TYR A 243 21.10 3.66 -5.91
N PHE A 244 19.89 3.13 -6.12
CA PHE A 244 19.41 2.65 -7.40
C PHE A 244 18.50 3.71 -8.01
N PHE A 245 18.84 4.14 -9.23
CA PHE A 245 17.96 4.94 -10.06
C PHE A 245 17.23 4.02 -11.04
N ILE A 246 15.89 4.12 -11.04
CA ILE A 246 14.98 3.29 -11.82
C ILE A 246 14.18 4.19 -12.75
N ALA A 247 14.46 4.19 -14.04
CA ALA A 247 13.66 4.93 -15.02
C ALA A 247 12.42 4.11 -15.40
N ALA A 248 11.23 4.65 -15.12
CA ALA A 248 9.97 4.00 -15.48
C ALA A 248 8.82 5.03 -15.51
N PRO A 249 7.95 5.02 -16.52
CA PRO A 249 7.02 6.12 -16.77
C PRO A 249 5.89 6.24 -15.75
N THR A 250 5.48 5.15 -15.10
CA THR A 250 4.38 5.12 -14.13
C THR A 250 4.85 4.56 -12.80
N ILE A 251 4.14 4.89 -11.72
CA ILE A 251 4.43 4.34 -10.38
C ILE A 251 4.29 2.80 -10.38
N GLN A 252 3.33 2.26 -11.14
CA GLN A 252 3.20 0.81 -11.30
C GLN A 252 4.46 0.18 -11.88
N ASN A 253 4.98 0.73 -12.98
CA ASN A 253 6.22 0.23 -13.58
C ASN A 253 7.43 0.41 -12.65
N GLN A 254 7.48 1.49 -11.87
CA GLN A 254 8.53 1.71 -10.85
C GLN A 254 8.48 0.63 -9.77
N LEU A 255 7.30 0.32 -9.24
CA LEU A 255 7.11 -0.76 -8.26
C LEU A 255 7.44 -2.13 -8.83
N GLU A 256 7.06 -2.41 -10.08
CA GLU A 256 7.39 -3.65 -10.77
C GLU A 256 8.91 -3.86 -10.84
N LYS A 257 9.66 -2.82 -11.24
CA LYS A 257 11.13 -2.85 -11.31
C LYS A 257 11.79 -2.91 -9.94
N TYR A 258 11.30 -2.14 -8.99
CA TYR A 258 11.80 -2.17 -7.62
C TYR A 258 11.62 -3.54 -6.97
N THR A 259 10.44 -4.16 -7.12
CA THR A 259 10.20 -5.50 -6.54
C THR A 259 10.86 -6.62 -7.35
N TRP A 260 11.16 -6.42 -8.64
CA TRP A 260 12.09 -7.29 -9.38
C TRP A 260 13.49 -7.23 -8.75
N LEU A 261 13.99 -6.05 -8.44
CA LEU A 261 15.32 -5.82 -7.87
C LEU A 261 15.46 -6.39 -6.45
N THR A 262 14.42 -6.24 -5.60
CA THR A 262 14.44 -6.58 -4.17
C THR A 262 13.75 -7.90 -3.82
N GLY A 263 13.10 -8.53 -4.79
CA GLY A 263 12.37 -9.79 -4.65
C GLY A 263 10.85 -9.61 -4.55
N ARG A 264 10.11 -10.53 -5.19
CA ARG A 264 8.65 -10.58 -5.18
C ARG A 264 8.12 -11.20 -3.91
N GLN A 265 6.91 -10.79 -3.51
CA GLN A 265 6.16 -11.42 -2.43
C GLN A 265 5.74 -12.84 -2.87
N PRO A 266 6.10 -13.92 -2.16
CA PRO A 266 5.52 -15.23 -2.41
C PRO A 266 4.03 -15.23 -2.12
N LEU A 267 3.27 -16.05 -2.86
CA LEU A 267 1.82 -16.13 -2.67
C LEU A 267 1.49 -16.73 -1.28
N PRO A 268 0.75 -16.01 -0.42
CA PRO A 268 0.35 -16.53 0.88
C PRO A 268 -0.58 -17.75 0.75
N PRO A 269 -0.74 -18.56 1.80
CA PRO A 269 -1.75 -19.60 1.80
C PRO A 269 -3.15 -19.00 1.66
N ARG A 270 -4.04 -19.64 0.88
CA ARG A 270 -5.37 -19.08 0.54
C ARG A 270 -6.22 -18.72 1.75
N TRP A 271 -6.12 -19.47 2.84
CA TRP A 271 -6.85 -19.19 4.08
C TRP A 271 -6.48 -17.84 4.71
N ALA A 272 -5.27 -17.31 4.45
CA ALA A 272 -4.84 -16.00 4.95
C ALA A 272 -5.72 -14.85 4.47
N PHE A 273 -6.46 -15.04 3.37
CA PHE A 273 -7.40 -14.07 2.81
C PHE A 273 -8.81 -14.14 3.42
N GLY A 274 -9.07 -15.07 4.33
CA GLY A 274 -10.30 -15.11 5.13
C GLY A 274 -10.27 -14.13 6.30
N TYR A 275 -11.02 -14.44 7.36
CA TYR A 275 -11.05 -13.66 8.60
C TYR A 275 -10.20 -14.34 9.67
N ILE A 276 -9.38 -13.56 10.35
CA ILE A 276 -8.49 -13.98 11.43
C ILE A 276 -8.94 -13.30 12.73
N GLN A 277 -9.19 -14.07 13.76
CA GLN A 277 -9.48 -13.56 15.09
C GLN A 277 -8.24 -13.59 15.97
N SER A 278 -7.94 -12.49 16.62
CA SER A 278 -6.82 -12.31 17.52
C SER A 278 -7.26 -11.53 18.77
N LYS A 279 -6.58 -11.78 19.88
CA LYS A 279 -6.77 -10.99 21.10
C LYS A 279 -5.58 -11.16 22.05
N TYR A 280 -5.11 -10.07 22.63
CA TYR A 280 -4.27 -10.11 23.81
C TYR A 280 -5.14 -10.45 25.01
N GLY A 281 -5.43 -11.75 25.19
CA GLY A 281 -6.38 -12.20 26.20
C GLY A 281 -6.91 -13.61 26.10
N TYR A 282 -6.61 -14.41 25.07
CA TYR A 282 -6.89 -15.85 25.09
C TYR A 282 -5.84 -16.52 26.00
N ARG A 283 -6.17 -16.63 27.31
CA ARG A 283 -5.19 -16.97 28.34
C ARG A 283 -4.99 -18.48 28.55
N ASN A 284 -5.87 -19.30 27.98
CA ASN A 284 -5.83 -20.78 28.07
C ASN A 284 -6.66 -21.41 26.93
N GLU A 285 -6.50 -22.74 26.81
CA GLU A 285 -7.21 -23.57 25.82
C GLU A 285 -8.73 -23.37 25.85
N THR A 286 -9.34 -23.29 27.06
CA THR A 286 -10.78 -23.14 27.22
C THR A 286 -11.29 -21.83 26.61
N ALA A 287 -10.58 -20.73 26.84
CA ALA A 287 -10.95 -19.41 26.30
C ALA A 287 -10.84 -19.41 24.77
N ALA A 288 -9.80 -20.03 24.21
CA ALA A 288 -9.63 -20.15 22.76
C ALA A 288 -10.72 -21.03 22.14
N ALA A 289 -11.03 -22.18 22.71
CA ALA A 289 -12.09 -23.06 22.26
C ALA A 289 -13.48 -22.40 22.32
N GLN A 290 -13.78 -21.65 23.40
CA GLN A 290 -15.03 -20.90 23.52
C GLN A 290 -15.21 -19.85 22.41
N MET A 291 -14.16 -19.18 22.02
CA MET A 291 -14.18 -18.24 20.90
C MET A 291 -14.60 -18.96 19.61
N ILE A 292 -13.97 -20.09 19.29
CA ILE A 292 -14.25 -20.87 18.08
C ILE A 292 -15.69 -21.35 18.06
N GLN A 293 -16.17 -21.92 19.16
CA GLN A 293 -17.57 -22.36 19.29
C GLN A 293 -18.54 -21.19 19.06
N THR A 294 -18.25 -20.01 19.62
CA THR A 294 -19.08 -18.81 19.45
C THR A 294 -19.11 -18.33 18.00
N MET A 295 -17.98 -18.38 17.28
CA MET A 295 -17.93 -18.11 15.83
C MET A 295 -18.89 -19.03 15.07
N ARG A 296 -18.79 -20.35 15.30
CA ARG A 296 -19.60 -21.35 14.60
C ARG A 296 -21.09 -21.24 14.94
N GLN A 297 -21.44 -21.03 16.22
CA GLN A 297 -22.84 -20.82 16.69
C GLN A 297 -23.46 -19.58 16.03
N ASN A 298 -22.73 -18.50 15.91
CA ASN A 298 -23.19 -17.28 15.23
C ASN A 298 -23.11 -17.36 13.70
N LYS A 299 -22.58 -18.46 13.15
CA LYS A 299 -22.33 -18.62 11.70
C LYS A 299 -21.51 -17.46 11.14
N ILE A 300 -20.46 -17.07 11.86
CA ILE A 300 -19.47 -16.07 11.44
C ILE A 300 -18.27 -16.84 10.91
N PRO A 301 -17.93 -16.69 9.62
CA PRO A 301 -16.76 -17.36 9.04
C PRO A 301 -15.45 -16.93 9.71
N CYS A 302 -14.54 -17.89 9.88
CA CYS A 302 -13.21 -17.64 10.45
C CYS A 302 -12.25 -18.75 10.04
N ASP A 303 -11.03 -18.38 9.64
CA ASP A 303 -9.98 -19.32 9.21
C ASP A 303 -8.91 -19.56 10.26
N ALA A 304 -8.63 -18.58 11.13
CA ALA A 304 -7.54 -18.73 12.08
C ALA A 304 -7.80 -17.99 13.40
N ILE A 305 -7.17 -18.53 14.44
CA ILE A 305 -6.99 -17.86 15.73
C ILE A 305 -5.51 -17.54 15.93
N ILE A 306 -5.24 -16.34 16.45
CA ILE A 306 -3.90 -15.96 16.91
C ILE A 306 -3.88 -15.98 18.44
N LEU A 307 -2.92 -16.70 19.00
CA LEU A 307 -2.64 -16.75 20.43
C LEU A 307 -1.49 -15.80 20.73
N ASP A 308 -1.79 -14.82 21.56
CA ASP A 308 -0.86 -13.80 22.03
C ASP A 308 -0.03 -14.34 23.22
N LEU A 309 0.74 -13.53 23.90
CA LEU A 309 1.78 -13.83 24.91
C LEU A 309 1.46 -14.94 25.93
N TYR A 310 0.21 -15.34 26.09
CA TYR A 310 -0.22 -16.32 27.09
C TYR A 310 -0.01 -17.79 26.72
N TRP A 311 0.51 -18.09 25.50
CA TRP A 311 0.78 -19.47 25.10
C TRP A 311 2.09 -20.01 25.72
N TYR A 312 3.02 -19.13 26.10
CA TYR A 312 4.23 -19.47 26.83
C TYR A 312 4.21 -18.87 28.26
N LYS A 313 5.09 -19.36 29.15
CA LYS A 313 5.16 -18.90 30.52
C LYS A 313 5.99 -17.62 30.68
N ASN A 314 7.16 -17.57 30.07
CA ASN A 314 8.05 -16.40 30.09
C ASN A 314 8.44 -16.02 28.65
N MET A 315 8.58 -14.73 28.38
CA MET A 315 9.04 -14.25 27.08
C MET A 315 10.41 -14.83 26.76
N GLY A 316 10.52 -15.45 25.59
CA GLY A 316 11.72 -16.15 25.13
C GLY A 316 11.77 -17.64 25.46
N ASP A 317 10.79 -18.22 26.15
CA ASP A 317 10.72 -19.68 26.36
C ASP A 317 10.52 -20.45 25.06
N VAL A 318 9.76 -19.88 24.12
CA VAL A 318 9.40 -20.48 22.83
C VAL A 318 8.91 -21.93 23.01
N SER A 319 8.02 -22.12 23.97
CA SER A 319 7.45 -23.41 24.36
C SER A 319 6.12 -23.22 25.07
N TRP A 320 5.19 -24.16 24.87
CA TRP A 320 3.86 -24.11 25.49
C TRP A 320 3.92 -24.13 27.01
N ASP A 321 3.13 -23.27 27.66
CA ASP A 321 2.82 -23.35 29.07
C ASP A 321 1.75 -24.44 29.29
N LEU A 322 2.19 -25.67 29.57
CA LEU A 322 1.30 -26.82 29.72
C LEU A 322 0.33 -26.71 30.92
N SER A 323 0.47 -25.72 31.81
CA SER A 323 -0.52 -25.45 32.85
C SER A 323 -1.80 -24.80 32.31
N ASN A 324 -1.69 -24.00 31.27
CA ASN A 324 -2.80 -23.31 30.59
C ASN A 324 -3.16 -23.98 29.26
N TRP A 325 -2.25 -24.73 28.66
CA TRP A 325 -2.36 -25.42 27.38
C TRP A 325 -1.91 -26.89 27.55
N PRO A 326 -2.72 -27.74 28.20
CA PRO A 326 -2.25 -29.06 28.65
C PRO A 326 -1.90 -30.04 27.53
N ASP A 327 -2.58 -29.98 26.38
CA ASP A 327 -2.26 -30.76 25.17
C ASP A 327 -2.39 -29.89 23.93
N PRO A 328 -1.38 -29.06 23.62
CA PRO A 328 -1.46 -28.14 22.48
C PRO A 328 -1.63 -28.84 21.14
N ALA A 329 -1.08 -30.03 20.95
CA ALA A 329 -1.19 -30.79 19.73
C ALA A 329 -2.64 -31.23 19.49
N GLN A 330 -3.28 -31.82 20.51
CA GLN A 330 -4.68 -32.21 20.45
C GLN A 330 -5.61 -31.01 20.28
N MET A 331 -5.33 -29.90 21.02
CA MET A 331 -6.07 -28.65 20.88
C MET A 331 -6.03 -28.12 19.43
N MET A 332 -4.83 -28.01 18.85
CA MET A 332 -4.69 -27.52 17.47
C MET A 332 -5.35 -28.44 16.45
N ASN A 333 -5.33 -29.78 16.67
CA ASN A 333 -6.05 -30.73 15.84
C ASN A 333 -7.58 -30.56 15.96
N ASN A 334 -8.08 -30.33 17.18
CA ASN A 334 -9.51 -30.04 17.41
C ASN A 334 -9.92 -28.75 16.68
N PHE A 335 -9.13 -27.69 16.78
CA PHE A 335 -9.39 -26.43 16.06
C PHE A 335 -9.34 -26.62 14.54
N LEU A 336 -8.38 -27.39 14.05
CA LEU A 336 -8.28 -27.68 12.62
C LEU A 336 -9.48 -28.49 12.10
N SER A 337 -10.05 -29.40 12.92
CA SER A 337 -11.28 -30.12 12.58
C SER A 337 -12.49 -29.20 12.42
N GLU A 338 -12.49 -28.06 13.11
CA GLU A 338 -13.46 -26.98 12.97
C GLU A 338 -13.07 -25.96 11.85
N GLY A 339 -12.00 -26.23 11.10
CA GLY A 339 -11.47 -25.39 10.05
C GLY A 339 -10.65 -24.19 10.54
N ILE A 340 -10.29 -24.13 11.82
CA ILE A 340 -9.54 -23.02 12.42
C ILE A 340 -8.05 -23.40 12.52
N LYS A 341 -7.23 -22.55 11.99
CA LYS A 341 -5.77 -22.66 12.03
C LYS A 341 -5.22 -21.88 13.22
N THR A 342 -4.14 -22.37 13.83
CA THR A 342 -3.51 -21.74 14.99
C THR A 342 -2.24 -21.01 14.56
N ILE A 343 -2.09 -19.78 15.05
CA ILE A 343 -0.93 -18.90 14.88
C ILE A 343 -0.50 -18.48 16.29
N VAL A 344 0.80 -18.40 16.57
CA VAL A 344 1.30 -17.90 17.85
C VAL A 344 2.26 -16.75 17.66
N ILE A 345 2.32 -15.87 18.68
CA ILE A 345 3.26 -14.76 18.75
C ILE A 345 4.66 -15.23 19.17
N SER A 346 5.67 -14.53 18.74
CA SER A 346 7.07 -14.66 19.16
C SER A 346 7.74 -13.30 19.14
N GLU A 347 8.59 -13.01 20.13
CA GLU A 347 9.35 -11.78 20.27
C GLU A 347 10.86 -12.08 20.27
N PRO A 348 11.73 -11.12 19.91
CA PRO A 348 13.17 -11.34 19.85
C PRO A 348 13.87 -11.09 21.19
N TYR A 349 13.11 -10.96 22.27
CA TYR A 349 13.66 -10.74 23.62
C TYR A 349 13.55 -11.99 24.46
N ILE A 350 14.58 -12.23 25.27
CA ILE A 350 14.58 -13.31 26.26
C ILE A 350 14.71 -12.70 27.64
N THR A 351 13.72 -12.92 28.51
CA THR A 351 13.74 -12.47 29.90
C THR A 351 14.61 -13.37 30.74
N GLN A 352 15.20 -12.86 31.84
CA GLN A 352 16.02 -13.65 32.76
C GLN A 352 15.26 -14.82 33.42
N SER A 353 13.94 -14.74 33.50
CA SER A 353 13.06 -15.81 33.95
C SER A 353 12.88 -16.95 32.95
N SER A 354 13.23 -16.73 31.65
CA SER A 354 13.15 -17.75 30.61
C SER A 354 14.19 -18.85 30.80
N SER A 355 13.78 -20.08 30.54
CA SER A 355 14.65 -21.27 30.56
C SER A 355 15.77 -21.19 29.50
N ASN A 356 15.61 -20.40 28.46
CA ASN A 356 16.60 -20.19 27.41
C ASN A 356 17.67 -19.15 27.77
N PHE A 357 17.42 -18.26 28.73
CA PHE A 357 18.33 -17.15 29.05
C PHE A 357 19.73 -17.61 29.47
N PRO A 358 19.90 -18.56 30.41
CA PRO A 358 21.24 -18.97 30.86
C PRO A 358 22.14 -19.49 29.74
N TYR A 359 21.55 -20.31 28.84
CA TYR A 359 22.27 -20.84 27.69
C TYR A 359 22.64 -19.75 26.66
N ALA A 360 21.67 -18.91 26.29
CA ALA A 360 21.89 -17.83 25.33
C ALA A 360 22.95 -16.84 25.85
N ASN A 361 22.90 -16.50 27.13
CA ASN A 361 23.86 -15.59 27.78
C ASN A 361 25.28 -16.20 27.81
N SER A 362 25.44 -17.45 28.26
CA SER A 362 26.75 -18.10 28.29
C SER A 362 27.34 -18.36 26.91
N SER A 363 26.52 -18.50 25.91
CA SER A 363 26.92 -18.69 24.51
C SER A 363 27.19 -17.39 23.77
N GLY A 364 26.90 -16.22 24.38
CA GLY A 364 27.08 -14.89 23.76
C GLY A 364 26.11 -14.60 22.61
N TYR A 365 24.84 -15.03 22.74
CA TYR A 365 23.84 -14.94 21.68
C TYR A 365 23.01 -13.64 21.68
N PHE A 366 23.28 -12.77 22.64
CA PHE A 366 22.62 -11.47 22.76
C PHE A 366 23.45 -10.32 22.18
N ALA A 367 22.77 -9.22 21.86
CA ALA A 367 23.42 -7.95 21.61
C ALA A 367 24.34 -7.56 22.79
N LYS A 368 25.45 -6.89 22.49
CA LYS A 368 26.54 -6.62 23.41
C LYS A 368 26.60 -5.15 23.84
N ASP A 369 27.14 -4.90 25.00
CA ASP A 369 27.57 -3.57 25.46
C ASP A 369 28.96 -3.20 24.91
N GLU A 370 29.46 -2.02 25.30
CA GLU A 370 30.80 -1.54 24.89
C GLU A 370 31.95 -2.42 25.39
N ASN A 371 31.73 -3.18 26.47
CA ASN A 371 32.70 -4.08 27.08
C ASN A 371 32.57 -5.53 26.63
N GLU A 372 31.80 -5.79 25.56
CA GLU A 372 31.49 -7.11 24.98
C GLU A 372 30.71 -8.05 25.94
N ASN A 373 30.06 -7.52 26.98
CA ASN A 373 29.12 -8.26 27.79
C ASN A 373 27.71 -8.23 27.14
N THR A 374 26.83 -9.13 27.56
CA THR A 374 25.42 -9.07 27.19
C THR A 374 24.81 -7.72 27.58
N TYR A 375 24.20 -7.02 26.65
CA TYR A 375 23.47 -5.79 26.95
C TYR A 375 22.18 -6.14 27.68
N ILE A 376 22.05 -5.72 28.95
CA ILE A 376 20.87 -5.97 29.78
C ILE A 376 19.91 -4.81 29.72
N ILE A 377 18.66 -5.11 29.38
CA ILE A 377 17.51 -4.19 29.42
C ILE A 377 16.81 -4.42 30.77
N ASN A 378 16.92 -3.43 31.63
CA ASN A 378 16.39 -3.55 33.01
C ASN A 378 14.89 -3.31 33.06
N ASN A 379 14.19 -3.98 33.97
CA ASN A 379 12.76 -3.81 34.24
C ASN A 379 11.89 -4.00 32.99
N TRP A 380 12.10 -5.09 32.26
CA TRP A 380 11.31 -5.41 31.09
C TRP A 380 9.80 -5.47 31.41
N TRP A 381 9.01 -4.79 30.58
CA TRP A 381 7.59 -4.52 30.84
C TRP A 381 6.72 -5.76 31.10
N SER A 382 7.02 -6.92 30.52
CA SER A 382 6.20 -8.11 30.66
C SER A 382 6.35 -8.82 32.03
N CYS A 383 7.47 -8.60 32.74
CA CYS A 383 7.76 -9.32 34.01
C CYS A 383 8.33 -8.44 35.12
N GLY A 384 8.72 -7.19 34.82
CA GLY A 384 9.52 -6.39 35.76
C GLY A 384 10.90 -7.01 36.11
N CYS A 385 11.33 -8.04 35.37
CA CYS A 385 12.67 -8.64 35.41
C CYS A 385 13.53 -8.09 34.26
N ASP A 386 14.80 -8.43 34.22
CA ASP A 386 15.71 -8.03 33.17
C ASP A 386 15.52 -8.90 31.92
N ALA A 387 15.80 -8.34 30.75
CA ALA A 387 15.75 -9.03 29.46
C ALA A 387 16.98 -8.70 28.61
N ALA A 388 17.18 -9.46 27.53
CA ALA A 388 18.20 -9.20 26.55
C ALA A 388 17.66 -9.47 25.13
N LEU A 389 18.13 -8.66 24.15
CA LEU A 389 17.78 -8.77 22.75
C LEU A 389 18.68 -9.79 22.05
N ILE A 390 18.09 -10.71 21.30
CA ILE A 390 18.83 -11.73 20.52
C ILE A 390 19.57 -11.05 19.36
N ASP A 391 20.81 -11.46 19.10
CA ASP A 391 21.57 -10.97 17.93
C ASP A 391 21.20 -11.72 16.67
N MET A 392 20.13 -11.30 15.98
CA MET A 392 19.67 -11.87 14.71
C MET A 392 20.62 -11.61 13.53
N THR A 393 21.72 -10.91 13.75
CA THR A 393 22.75 -10.70 12.72
C THR A 393 23.80 -11.83 12.70
N ASN A 394 23.85 -12.66 13.75
CA ASN A 394 24.78 -13.77 13.87
C ASN A 394 24.17 -15.08 13.32
N PRO A 395 24.79 -15.71 12.28
CA PRO A 395 24.26 -16.95 11.68
C PRO A 395 24.11 -18.12 12.68
N THR A 396 24.99 -18.20 13.69
CA THR A 396 24.90 -19.21 14.73
C THR A 396 23.66 -19.00 15.59
N VAL A 397 23.38 -17.75 15.95
CA VAL A 397 22.18 -17.36 16.72
C VAL A 397 20.91 -17.61 15.89
N GLN A 398 20.90 -17.26 14.62
CA GLN A 398 19.80 -17.57 13.70
C GLN A 398 19.47 -19.07 13.71
N SER A 399 20.49 -19.91 13.56
CA SER A 399 20.33 -21.38 13.56
C SER A 399 19.81 -21.90 14.89
N TRP A 400 20.36 -21.40 16.01
CA TRP A 400 19.91 -21.76 17.35
C TRP A 400 18.47 -21.31 17.61
N TRP A 401 18.12 -20.08 17.25
CA TRP A 401 16.76 -19.56 17.46
C TRP A 401 15.74 -20.35 16.64
N TRP A 402 16.02 -20.58 15.36
CA TRP A 402 15.16 -21.44 14.54
C TRP A 402 14.99 -22.84 15.13
N SER A 403 16.02 -23.42 15.75
CA SER A 403 15.92 -24.77 16.32
C SER A 403 14.86 -24.92 17.42
N LYS A 404 14.37 -23.81 17.98
CA LYS A 404 13.28 -23.80 18.96
C LYS A 404 11.91 -23.96 18.31
N TYR A 405 11.71 -23.46 17.10
CA TYR A 405 10.41 -23.43 16.44
C TYR A 405 9.84 -24.82 16.07
N PRO A 406 10.58 -25.75 15.48
CA PRO A 406 10.06 -27.09 15.19
C PRO A 406 9.55 -27.85 16.43
N LEU A 407 10.04 -27.52 17.64
CA LEU A 407 9.66 -28.18 18.87
C LEU A 407 8.21 -27.92 19.31
N PHE A 408 7.67 -26.76 18.96
CA PHE A 408 6.30 -26.37 19.32
C PHE A 408 5.36 -26.26 18.12
N MET A 409 5.89 -26.12 16.91
CA MET A 409 5.08 -25.94 15.70
C MET A 409 4.36 -27.22 15.30
N ASP A 410 4.93 -28.40 15.62
CA ASP A 410 4.39 -29.68 15.19
C ASP A 410 3.93 -29.66 13.69
N THR A 411 3.10 -30.57 13.28
CA THR A 411 2.57 -30.63 11.90
C THR A 411 1.36 -29.72 11.69
N VAL A 412 0.77 -29.17 12.73
CA VAL A 412 -0.57 -28.55 12.72
C VAL A 412 -0.56 -27.03 12.77
N MET A 413 0.47 -26.41 13.35
CA MET A 413 0.56 -24.96 13.44
C MET A 413 0.68 -24.33 12.06
N ALA A 414 -0.14 -23.32 11.78
CA ALA A 414 -0.28 -22.78 10.42
C ALA A 414 0.58 -21.54 10.13
N GLY A 415 1.05 -20.83 11.18
CA GLY A 415 1.81 -19.59 10.98
C GLY A 415 2.38 -19.02 12.25
N LEU A 416 3.10 -17.92 12.10
CA LEU A 416 3.78 -17.17 13.15
C LEU A 416 3.32 -15.71 13.15
N TRP A 417 3.46 -15.07 14.32
CA TRP A 417 3.39 -13.63 14.47
C TRP A 417 4.67 -13.16 15.16
N THR A 418 5.43 -12.29 14.51
CA THR A 418 6.66 -11.70 15.03
C THR A 418 6.42 -10.26 15.46
N ASP A 419 6.63 -9.98 16.74
CA ASP A 419 6.38 -8.71 17.37
C ASP A 419 7.64 -8.11 17.99
N LEU A 420 7.64 -6.81 18.33
CA LEU A 420 8.73 -6.05 18.94
C LEU A 420 10.02 -6.03 18.08
N SER A 421 9.88 -6.08 16.78
CA SER A 421 10.97 -6.36 15.82
C SER A 421 11.59 -5.13 15.16
N GLU A 422 11.31 -3.90 15.61
CA GLU A 422 11.96 -2.65 15.15
C GLU A 422 13.49 -2.65 15.31
N PRO A 423 14.11 -3.12 16.39
CA PRO A 423 13.68 -3.59 17.72
C PRO A 423 13.27 -2.46 18.68
N GLU A 424 12.20 -2.67 19.46
CA GLU A 424 11.53 -1.62 20.24
C GLU A 424 12.39 -0.94 21.32
N ASN A 425 13.29 -1.66 21.97
CA ASN A 425 14.06 -1.17 23.11
C ASN A 425 15.57 -1.34 22.91
N ASP A 426 16.06 -1.16 21.70
CA ASP A 426 17.48 -1.17 21.45
C ASP A 426 18.15 0.17 21.85
N ASN A 427 19.30 0.12 22.46
CA ASN A 427 20.07 1.28 22.85
C ASN A 427 21.16 1.58 21.82
N SER A 428 21.46 2.85 21.57
CA SER A 428 22.49 3.29 20.62
C SER A 428 23.89 2.74 20.90
N SER A 429 24.18 2.33 22.14
CA SER A 429 25.44 1.68 22.53
C SER A 429 25.49 0.18 22.27
N MET A 430 24.38 -0.45 21.86
CA MET A 430 24.37 -1.87 21.52
C MET A 430 25.26 -2.17 20.31
N LYS A 431 25.92 -3.30 20.36
CA LYS A 431 26.70 -3.88 19.29
C LYS A 431 26.14 -5.23 18.91
N PHE A 432 26.16 -5.52 17.64
CA PHE A 432 25.75 -6.77 17.03
C PHE A 432 26.90 -7.39 16.24
N TYR A 433 26.78 -8.64 15.85
CA TYR A 433 27.79 -9.34 15.06
C TYR A 433 28.14 -8.63 13.74
N LEU A 434 27.13 -8.05 13.04
CA LEU A 434 27.36 -7.31 11.80
C LEU A 434 27.68 -5.82 11.99
N GLY A 435 27.75 -5.30 13.22
CA GLY A 435 28.15 -3.93 13.49
C GLY A 435 27.40 -3.21 14.60
N SER A 436 27.38 -1.88 14.53
CA SER A 436 26.71 -1.03 15.50
C SER A 436 25.19 -1.14 15.43
N ARG A 437 24.53 -0.73 16.50
CA ARG A 437 23.06 -0.61 16.55
C ARG A 437 22.51 0.19 15.37
N ASP A 438 23.10 1.31 15.03
CA ASP A 438 22.62 2.17 13.93
C ASP A 438 22.68 1.48 12.57
N LYS A 439 23.66 0.59 12.34
CA LYS A 439 23.71 -0.23 11.12
C LYS A 439 22.60 -1.29 11.06
N ILE A 440 22.13 -1.79 12.21
CA ILE A 440 21.31 -3.00 12.31
C ILE A 440 19.82 -2.69 12.54
N HIS A 441 19.50 -1.62 13.22
CA HIS A 441 18.16 -1.32 13.71
C HIS A 441 17.10 -1.49 12.61
N ASN A 442 17.19 -0.75 11.52
CA ASN A 442 16.17 -0.79 10.46
C ASN A 442 16.05 -2.15 9.75
N ILE A 443 17.12 -2.96 9.75
CA ILE A 443 17.15 -4.27 9.06
C ILE A 443 16.97 -5.46 10.00
N TYR A 444 16.77 -5.24 11.27
CA TYR A 444 16.69 -6.31 12.25
C TYR A 444 15.60 -7.33 11.90
N ASP A 445 14.41 -6.87 11.63
CA ASP A 445 13.28 -7.73 11.26
C ASP A 445 13.46 -8.39 9.86
N LEU A 446 14.11 -7.73 8.93
CA LEU A 446 14.48 -8.36 7.64
C LEU A 446 15.32 -9.64 7.88
N LEU A 447 16.26 -9.60 8.81
CA LEU A 447 17.12 -10.74 9.14
C LEU A 447 16.37 -11.82 9.92
N TRP A 448 15.44 -11.41 10.79
CA TRP A 448 14.59 -12.34 11.51
C TRP A 448 13.59 -13.04 10.59
N ALA A 449 12.86 -12.29 9.76
CA ALA A 449 11.96 -12.85 8.76
C ALA A 449 12.68 -13.81 7.79
N LYS A 450 13.91 -13.45 7.35
CA LYS A 450 14.77 -14.34 6.56
C LYS A 450 15.08 -15.65 7.30
N THR A 451 15.39 -15.56 8.59
CA THR A 451 15.70 -16.73 9.41
C THR A 451 14.50 -17.68 9.51
N LEU A 452 13.32 -17.12 9.79
CA LEU A 452 12.08 -17.89 9.87
C LEU A 452 11.69 -18.50 8.52
N PHE A 453 11.76 -17.73 7.45
CA PHE A 453 11.44 -18.20 6.10
C PHE A 453 12.34 -19.37 5.66
N ASN A 454 13.64 -19.22 5.85
CA ASN A 454 14.62 -20.26 5.46
C ASN A 454 14.43 -21.52 6.31
N GLY A 455 14.23 -21.36 7.60
CA GLY A 455 13.98 -22.47 8.50
C GLY A 455 12.64 -23.17 8.18
N PHE A 456 11.57 -22.42 7.95
CA PHE A 456 10.27 -22.97 7.58
C PHE A 456 10.35 -23.74 6.24
N LYS A 457 11.05 -23.20 5.26
CA LYS A 457 11.29 -23.88 3.97
C LYS A 457 12.03 -25.21 4.12
N GLN A 458 12.94 -25.32 5.08
CA GLN A 458 13.62 -26.58 5.39
C GLN A 458 12.70 -27.55 6.15
N PHE A 459 11.91 -27.05 7.10
CA PHE A 459 11.02 -27.84 7.92
C PHE A 459 9.77 -28.32 7.18
N ARG A 460 9.23 -27.47 6.28
CA ARG A 460 8.03 -27.76 5.47
C ARG A 460 8.25 -27.31 4.02
N PRO A 461 9.06 -28.05 3.25
CA PRO A 461 9.62 -27.59 1.96
C PRO A 461 8.59 -27.29 0.88
N ASN A 462 7.37 -27.81 0.97
CA ASN A 462 6.31 -27.58 -0.01
C ASN A 462 5.08 -26.86 0.59
N GLN A 463 5.25 -26.12 1.68
CA GLN A 463 4.16 -25.33 2.28
C GLN A 463 4.46 -23.83 2.19
N ARG A 464 3.40 -23.04 2.07
CA ARG A 464 3.49 -21.57 2.12
C ARG A 464 3.57 -21.10 3.55
N ILE A 465 4.46 -20.17 3.80
CA ILE A 465 4.58 -19.52 5.12
C ILE A 465 3.48 -18.46 5.30
N PHE A 466 3.02 -18.33 6.54
CA PHE A 466 2.32 -17.16 7.05
C PHE A 466 3.13 -16.60 8.20
N ASN A 467 3.64 -15.38 8.06
CA ASN A 467 4.33 -14.65 9.12
C ASN A 467 3.79 -13.22 9.18
N LEU A 468 3.01 -12.91 10.23
CA LEU A 468 2.56 -11.57 10.53
C LEU A 468 3.68 -10.87 11.30
N THR A 469 4.18 -9.71 10.81
CA THR A 469 5.28 -9.01 11.45
C THR A 469 4.97 -7.51 11.62
N ARG A 470 5.45 -6.91 12.73
CA ARG A 470 5.19 -5.50 13.05
C ARG A 470 6.13 -4.57 12.31
N SER A 471 7.37 -4.98 12.14
CA SER A 471 8.40 -4.16 11.52
C SER A 471 8.84 -4.70 10.16
N GLY A 472 9.82 -4.03 9.55
CA GLY A 472 10.37 -4.45 8.27
C GLY A 472 11.26 -3.42 7.63
N TYR A 473 11.83 -3.83 6.49
CA TYR A 473 12.69 -3.01 5.65
C TYR A 473 12.52 -3.41 4.17
N ALA A 474 13.16 -2.66 3.27
CA ALA A 474 13.20 -3.01 1.86
C ALA A 474 13.58 -4.47 1.62
N GLY A 475 12.83 -5.17 0.77
CA GLY A 475 13.09 -6.57 0.43
C GLY A 475 12.52 -7.62 1.39
N ILE A 476 11.93 -7.24 2.52
CA ILE A 476 11.35 -8.20 3.49
C ILE A 476 10.18 -8.98 2.89
N GLN A 477 9.45 -8.42 1.91
CA GLN A 477 8.32 -9.07 1.25
C GLN A 477 8.67 -10.44 0.66
N ARG A 478 9.89 -10.63 0.16
CA ARG A 478 10.33 -11.92 -0.42
C ARG A 478 10.39 -13.08 0.57
N TYR A 479 10.33 -12.77 1.85
CA TYR A 479 10.28 -13.75 2.94
C TYR A 479 8.85 -14.04 3.43
N GLY A 480 7.84 -13.66 2.65
CA GLY A 480 6.44 -13.96 2.94
C GLY A 480 5.86 -13.13 4.10
N ALA A 481 6.50 -12.03 4.45
CA ALA A 481 6.05 -11.15 5.52
C ALA A 481 4.70 -10.49 5.21
N ILE A 482 3.82 -10.46 6.20
CA ILE A 482 2.51 -9.81 6.23
C ILE A 482 2.58 -8.79 7.36
N PHE A 483 2.00 -7.60 7.19
CA PHE A 483 2.22 -6.47 8.09
C PHE A 483 0.92 -5.99 8.74
N TRP A 484 1.03 -5.41 9.93
CA TRP A 484 -0.05 -4.63 10.53
C TRP A 484 0.51 -3.32 11.10
N SER A 485 -0.38 -2.37 11.33
CA SER A 485 -0.04 -0.99 11.69
C SER A 485 0.36 -0.77 13.16
N GLY A 486 0.73 -1.82 13.89
CA GLY A 486 1.04 -1.72 15.32
C GLY A 486 -0.17 -1.35 16.18
N ASP A 487 0.10 -0.85 17.39
CA ASP A 487 -0.86 -0.61 18.46
C ASP A 487 -1.69 0.65 18.26
N VAL A 488 -2.68 0.61 17.38
CA VAL A 488 -3.51 1.76 17.02
C VAL A 488 -4.52 2.14 18.11
N GLY A 489 -4.81 3.44 18.26
CA GLY A 489 -5.81 3.97 19.18
C GLY A 489 -7.25 3.65 18.78
N LYS A 490 -8.12 3.39 19.80
CA LYS A 490 -9.55 3.05 19.64
C LYS A 490 -10.41 4.29 19.37
N ASN A 491 -10.23 4.92 18.19
CA ASN A 491 -11.05 6.08 17.78
C ASN A 491 -11.06 6.25 16.25
N PHE A 492 -11.88 7.18 15.77
CA PHE A 492 -12.00 7.47 14.34
C PHE A 492 -10.74 8.07 13.71
N GLY A 493 -9.89 8.75 14.49
CA GLY A 493 -8.58 9.22 14.02
C GLY A 493 -7.65 8.05 13.73
N GLY A 494 -7.62 7.05 14.61
CA GLY A 494 -6.91 5.78 14.40
C GLY A 494 -7.40 5.02 13.16
N LEU A 495 -8.72 4.98 12.92
CA LEU A 495 -9.29 4.39 11.70
C LEU A 495 -8.92 5.19 10.45
N ALA A 496 -9.05 6.51 10.49
CA ALA A 496 -8.84 7.38 9.33
C ALA A 496 -7.42 7.25 8.75
N ILE A 497 -6.42 7.13 9.62
CA ILE A 497 -5.02 7.05 9.24
C ILE A 497 -4.64 5.69 8.62
N GLN A 498 -5.45 4.64 8.80
CA GLN A 498 -5.17 3.32 8.23
C GLN A 498 -5.20 3.32 6.70
N ILE A 499 -6.01 4.18 6.08
CA ILE A 499 -6.11 4.21 4.61
C ILE A 499 -4.80 4.73 3.98
N PRO A 500 -4.27 5.91 4.33
CA PRO A 500 -2.98 6.34 3.80
C PRO A 500 -1.83 5.40 4.16
N MET A 501 -1.83 4.76 5.34
CA MET A 501 -0.81 3.75 5.70
C MET A 501 -0.86 2.55 4.77
N LEU A 502 -2.03 1.96 4.54
CA LEU A 502 -2.24 0.86 3.60
C LEU A 502 -1.69 1.20 2.20
N LEU A 503 -1.98 2.40 1.71
CA LEU A 503 -1.57 2.84 0.37
C LEU A 503 -0.06 3.14 0.31
N ASN A 504 0.51 3.78 1.32
CA ASN A 504 1.95 4.04 1.41
C ASN A 504 2.76 2.75 1.46
N MET A 505 2.29 1.74 2.21
CA MET A 505 2.90 0.41 2.26
C MET A 505 2.86 -0.26 0.89
N GLY A 506 1.71 -0.26 0.22
CA GLY A 506 1.57 -0.79 -1.15
C GLY A 506 2.52 -0.11 -2.14
N MET A 507 2.65 1.23 -2.08
CA MET A 507 3.57 2.00 -2.91
C MET A 507 5.05 1.87 -2.50
N SER A 508 5.34 1.12 -1.44
CA SER A 508 6.70 0.76 -1.03
C SER A 508 7.05 -0.70 -1.37
N GLY A 509 6.17 -1.40 -2.13
CA GLY A 509 6.34 -2.81 -2.50
C GLY A 509 5.91 -3.80 -1.41
N LEU A 510 5.25 -3.35 -0.35
CA LEU A 510 4.79 -4.13 0.80
C LEU A 510 3.25 -4.27 0.76
N ALA A 511 2.75 -5.20 -0.05
CA ALA A 511 1.35 -5.25 -0.48
C ALA A 511 0.37 -5.81 0.56
N TYR A 512 0.83 -6.57 1.55
CA TYR A 512 -0.02 -7.28 2.51
C TYR A 512 -0.04 -6.59 3.87
N HIS A 513 -0.73 -5.46 3.94
CA HIS A 513 -0.87 -4.67 5.15
C HIS A 513 -2.30 -4.75 5.72
N ASN A 514 -2.44 -4.69 7.04
CA ASN A 514 -3.71 -4.64 7.75
C ASN A 514 -3.62 -3.75 9.00
N SER A 515 -4.71 -3.63 9.75
CA SER A 515 -4.75 -2.99 11.06
C SER A 515 -5.55 -3.83 12.04
N ASP A 516 -5.40 -3.55 13.33
CA ASP A 516 -6.23 -4.11 14.37
C ASP A 516 -7.66 -3.57 14.25
N ILE A 517 -8.58 -4.39 13.69
CA ILE A 517 -9.98 -3.99 13.53
C ILE A 517 -10.61 -3.74 14.92
N GLY A 518 -11.07 -2.51 15.12
CA GLY A 518 -11.60 -2.02 16.38
C GLY A 518 -10.61 -1.17 17.18
N GLY A 519 -9.33 -1.17 16.81
CA GLY A 519 -8.24 -0.53 17.54
C GLY A 519 -7.77 -1.36 18.74
N PHE A 520 -6.54 -1.15 19.19
CA PHE A 520 -5.90 -1.96 20.23
C PHE A 520 -5.86 -1.25 21.59
N THR A 521 -5.37 -0.03 21.65
CA THR A 521 -5.14 0.70 22.91
C THR A 521 -5.70 2.13 22.85
N ASN A 522 -5.58 2.90 23.94
CA ASN A 522 -5.99 4.30 24.04
C ASN A 522 -7.42 4.61 23.60
N GLY A 523 -8.39 4.36 24.46
CA GLY A 523 -9.80 4.68 24.24
C GLY A 523 -10.73 3.48 24.32
N TYR A 524 -11.95 3.64 23.82
CA TYR A 524 -12.98 2.61 23.76
C TYR A 524 -13.61 2.58 22.38
N THR A 525 -13.76 1.38 21.83
CA THR A 525 -14.41 1.18 20.55
C THR A 525 -15.93 1.24 20.72
N THR A 526 -16.58 2.17 20.03
CA THR A 526 -18.05 2.23 19.95
C THR A 526 -18.57 1.22 18.93
N PRO A 527 -19.85 0.81 18.98
CA PRO A 527 -20.49 -0.03 17.95
C PRO A 527 -20.32 0.55 16.53
N GLU A 528 -20.45 1.88 16.37
CA GLU A 528 -20.23 2.57 15.09
C GLU A 528 -18.79 2.42 14.62
N LEU A 529 -17.80 2.73 15.47
CA LEU A 529 -16.39 2.64 15.12
C LEU A 529 -16.01 1.21 14.71
N TYR A 530 -16.45 0.21 15.47
CA TYR A 530 -16.19 -1.19 15.15
C TYR A 530 -16.79 -1.60 13.81
N THR A 531 -18.04 -1.21 13.55
CA THR A 531 -18.73 -1.45 12.29
C THR A 531 -17.95 -0.84 11.11
N ARG A 532 -17.57 0.44 11.22
CA ARG A 532 -16.83 1.14 10.16
C ARG A 532 -15.45 0.54 9.94
N TRP A 533 -14.80 0.11 11.01
CA TRP A 533 -13.49 -0.56 10.91
C TRP A 533 -13.60 -1.94 10.27
N MET A 534 -14.63 -2.73 10.60
CA MET A 534 -14.90 -4.01 9.94
C MET A 534 -15.19 -3.84 8.45
N GLN A 535 -15.94 -2.81 8.08
CA GLN A 535 -16.21 -2.44 6.69
C GLN A 535 -14.91 -2.16 5.92
N TYR A 536 -14.02 -1.35 6.50
CA TYR A 536 -12.68 -1.09 5.95
C TYR A 536 -11.84 -2.39 5.88
N GLY A 537 -11.74 -3.13 6.97
CA GLY A 537 -10.93 -4.34 7.06
C GLY A 537 -11.33 -5.45 6.07
N THR A 538 -12.62 -5.50 5.66
CA THR A 538 -13.11 -6.41 4.62
C THR A 538 -12.39 -6.20 3.28
N PHE A 539 -11.97 -4.98 2.98
CA PHE A 539 -11.25 -4.58 1.77
C PHE A 539 -9.77 -4.23 2.03
N CYS A 540 -9.19 -4.80 3.08
CA CYS A 540 -7.75 -4.87 3.29
C CYS A 540 -7.20 -6.19 2.71
N PRO A 541 -5.91 -6.26 2.35
CA PRO A 541 -5.29 -7.51 1.91
C PRO A 541 -5.47 -8.64 2.91
N ILE A 542 -5.32 -8.37 4.19
CA ILE A 542 -5.57 -9.30 5.30
C ILE A 542 -6.65 -8.71 6.22
N THR A 543 -7.57 -9.54 6.70
CA THR A 543 -8.67 -9.13 7.58
C THR A 543 -8.49 -9.76 8.96
N ARG A 544 -8.01 -8.96 9.92
CA ARG A 544 -7.73 -9.41 11.29
C ARG A 544 -8.35 -8.47 12.32
N ALA A 545 -9.20 -8.99 13.21
CA ALA A 545 -9.57 -8.27 14.42
C ALA A 545 -8.58 -8.61 15.54
N HIS A 546 -8.15 -7.60 16.28
CA HIS A 546 -7.31 -7.75 17.44
C HIS A 546 -7.72 -6.75 18.52
N GLY A 547 -7.75 -7.18 19.76
CA GLY A 547 -8.12 -6.35 20.88
C GLY A 547 -7.39 -6.74 22.16
N TYR A 548 -7.48 -5.88 23.17
CA TYR A 548 -6.89 -6.08 24.48
C TYR A 548 -8.01 -6.29 25.52
N ASP A 549 -8.06 -7.46 26.15
CA ASP A 549 -9.11 -7.84 27.12
C ASP A 549 -9.07 -6.99 28.41
N GLY A 550 -7.94 -6.39 28.74
CA GLY A 550 -7.80 -5.44 29.84
C GLY A 550 -8.50 -4.10 29.60
N ILE A 551 -8.88 -3.81 28.33
CA ILE A 551 -9.62 -2.59 27.96
C ILE A 551 -11.00 -2.95 27.44
N GLN A 552 -11.09 -3.71 26.33
CA GLN A 552 -12.34 -4.07 25.67
C GLN A 552 -12.13 -5.18 24.63
N ASN A 553 -12.99 -6.18 24.67
CA ASN A 553 -13.03 -7.22 23.66
C ASN A 553 -13.45 -6.67 22.28
N THR A 554 -12.94 -7.27 21.21
CA THR A 554 -13.21 -6.89 19.83
C THR A 554 -13.61 -8.08 18.95
N GLU A 555 -14.22 -9.12 19.50
CA GLU A 555 -14.87 -10.14 18.74
C GLU A 555 -16.17 -9.60 18.12
N PRO A 556 -16.62 -10.08 16.95
CA PRO A 556 -17.77 -9.53 16.21
C PRO A 556 -19.10 -9.48 16.99
N TRP A 557 -19.25 -10.27 18.04
CA TRP A 557 -20.46 -10.31 18.89
C TRP A 557 -20.37 -9.52 20.19
N THR A 558 -19.28 -8.81 20.42
CA THR A 558 -19.02 -8.08 21.69
C THR A 558 -20.01 -6.93 21.92
N PHE A 559 -20.55 -6.38 20.85
CA PHE A 559 -21.45 -5.21 20.91
C PHE A 559 -22.92 -5.63 20.83
N ASP A 560 -23.77 -4.82 20.25
CA ASP A 560 -25.18 -5.11 20.07
C ASP A 560 -25.46 -6.04 18.87
N SER A 561 -26.69 -6.55 18.78
CA SER A 561 -27.11 -7.49 17.72
C SER A 561 -27.06 -6.86 16.31
N SER A 562 -27.28 -5.55 16.18
CA SER A 562 -27.21 -4.83 14.91
C SER A 562 -25.76 -4.79 14.41
N THR A 563 -24.83 -4.42 15.28
CA THR A 563 -23.38 -4.44 15.00
C THR A 563 -22.92 -5.83 14.60
N THR A 564 -23.32 -6.86 15.36
CA THR A 564 -23.02 -8.27 15.05
C THR A 564 -23.52 -8.67 13.67
N ALA A 565 -24.77 -8.32 13.32
CA ALA A 565 -25.36 -8.65 12.02
C ALA A 565 -24.61 -7.96 10.86
N ILE A 566 -24.24 -6.69 11.03
CA ILE A 566 -23.51 -5.94 10.00
C ILE A 566 -22.09 -6.51 9.85
N CYS A 567 -21.37 -6.76 10.94
CA CYS A 567 -20.03 -7.36 10.88
C CYS A 567 -20.05 -8.73 10.22
N LYS A 568 -21.02 -9.56 10.57
CA LYS A 568 -21.22 -10.86 9.91
C LYS A 568 -21.46 -10.72 8.41
N LYS A 569 -22.29 -9.77 7.97
CA LYS A 569 -22.54 -9.48 6.55
C LYS A 569 -21.23 -9.18 5.81
N TYR A 570 -20.35 -8.35 6.38
CA TYR A 570 -19.08 -7.98 5.76
C TYR A 570 -18.05 -9.11 5.80
N ILE A 571 -17.97 -9.87 6.87
CA ILE A 571 -17.14 -11.08 6.92
C ILE A 571 -17.65 -12.11 5.89
N GLN A 572 -18.95 -12.33 5.74
CA GLN A 572 -19.50 -13.21 4.71
C GLN A 572 -19.18 -12.73 3.29
N LEU A 573 -19.25 -11.41 3.03
CA LEU A 573 -18.83 -10.84 1.75
C LEU A 573 -17.34 -11.12 1.50
N ARG A 574 -16.48 -11.01 2.52
CA ARG A 574 -15.07 -11.38 2.43
C ARG A 574 -14.90 -12.84 1.98
N TYR A 575 -15.72 -13.76 2.47
CA TYR A 575 -15.69 -15.18 2.09
C TYR A 575 -16.33 -15.48 0.74
N GLN A 576 -17.04 -14.55 0.15
CA GLN A 576 -17.51 -14.65 -1.23
C GLN A 576 -16.47 -14.18 -2.25
N LEU A 577 -15.56 -13.28 -1.86
CA LEU A 577 -14.56 -12.64 -2.73
C LEU A 577 -13.22 -13.38 -2.91
N PRO A 578 -12.88 -14.51 -2.25
CA PRO A 578 -11.57 -15.14 -2.42
C PRO A 578 -11.15 -15.42 -3.86
N PRO A 579 -12.01 -15.83 -4.82
CA PRO A 579 -11.58 -16.03 -6.20
C PRO A 579 -11.03 -14.73 -6.83
N TYR A 580 -11.63 -13.59 -6.52
CA TYR A 580 -11.17 -12.27 -6.93
C TYR A 580 -9.89 -11.85 -6.18
N ILE A 581 -9.89 -11.93 -4.86
CA ILE A 581 -8.76 -11.51 -4.00
C ILE A 581 -7.52 -12.36 -4.28
N TYR A 582 -7.69 -13.66 -4.43
CA TYR A 582 -6.59 -14.58 -4.67
C TYR A 582 -5.96 -14.39 -6.05
N THR A 583 -6.77 -14.02 -7.05
CA THR A 583 -6.27 -13.60 -8.36
C THR A 583 -5.43 -12.32 -8.26
N MET A 584 -5.88 -11.33 -7.49
CA MET A 584 -5.06 -10.13 -7.23
C MET A 584 -3.74 -10.47 -6.52
N ALA A 585 -3.77 -11.40 -5.58
CA ALA A 585 -2.58 -11.85 -4.87
C ALA A 585 -1.57 -12.54 -5.83
N TYR A 586 -2.05 -13.34 -6.77
CA TYR A 586 -1.21 -13.93 -7.81
C TYR A 586 -0.63 -12.86 -8.75
N ASN A 587 -1.42 -11.85 -9.12
CA ASN A 587 -0.92 -10.71 -9.89
C ASN A 587 0.18 -9.95 -9.14
N ASN A 588 0.02 -9.74 -7.82
CA ASN A 588 1.08 -9.15 -6.99
C ASN A 588 2.35 -10.00 -6.99
N TYR A 589 2.24 -11.33 -6.86
CA TYR A 589 3.37 -12.25 -6.98
C TYR A 589 4.13 -12.08 -8.32
N GLY A 590 3.41 -11.94 -9.43
CA GLY A 590 3.99 -11.76 -10.75
C GLY A 590 4.60 -10.38 -10.99
N THR A 591 3.94 -9.33 -10.50
CA THR A 591 4.23 -7.93 -10.89
C THR A 591 4.73 -7.05 -9.75
N GLY A 592 4.43 -7.38 -8.49
CA GLY A 592 4.67 -6.50 -7.33
C GLY A 592 3.59 -5.41 -7.15
N ILE A 593 2.60 -5.32 -8.05
CA ILE A 593 1.50 -4.35 -7.93
C ILE A 593 0.63 -4.70 -6.71
N PRO A 594 0.37 -3.75 -5.80
CA PRO A 594 -0.41 -4.04 -4.59
C PRO A 594 -1.90 -4.26 -4.87
N LEU A 595 -2.59 -4.98 -3.96
CA LEU A 595 -4.02 -5.26 -4.05
C LEU A 595 -4.87 -3.99 -3.84
N ALA A 596 -4.49 -3.18 -2.85
CA ALA A 596 -5.07 -1.87 -2.59
C ALA A 596 -4.19 -0.78 -3.21
N ARG A 597 -4.77 0.09 -4.04
CA ARG A 597 -4.01 1.05 -4.86
C ARG A 597 -4.61 2.45 -4.79
N PRO A 598 -3.77 3.51 -4.77
CA PRO A 598 -4.28 4.88 -4.87
C PRO A 598 -5.02 5.10 -6.20
N LEU A 599 -6.03 5.97 -6.18
CA LEU A 599 -6.78 6.31 -7.40
C LEU A 599 -5.91 6.96 -8.49
N LEU A 600 -4.80 7.56 -8.14
CA LEU A 600 -3.83 8.14 -9.08
C LEU A 600 -3.20 7.11 -10.04
N PHE A 601 -3.30 5.80 -9.77
CA PHE A 601 -2.73 4.77 -10.65
C PHE A 601 -3.39 4.75 -12.04
N ASP A 602 -4.69 5.03 -12.13
CA ASP A 602 -5.42 5.07 -13.41
C ASP A 602 -5.34 6.44 -14.11
N ASP A 603 -5.02 7.51 -13.36
CA ASP A 603 -4.94 8.87 -13.90
C ASP A 603 -3.83 9.68 -13.18
N PRO A 604 -2.54 9.36 -13.44
CA PRO A 604 -1.40 9.94 -12.72
C PRO A 604 -1.19 11.45 -12.99
N ASN A 605 -1.81 11.99 -14.03
CA ASN A 605 -1.72 13.41 -14.37
C ASN A 605 -2.82 14.26 -13.74
N ASN A 606 -3.74 13.66 -13.01
CA ASN A 606 -4.84 14.33 -12.35
C ASN A 606 -4.40 14.91 -11.00
N SER A 607 -4.16 16.20 -10.94
CA SER A 607 -3.70 16.87 -9.72
C SER A 607 -4.60 16.68 -8.51
N ARG A 608 -5.88 16.35 -8.73
CA ARG A 608 -6.84 16.04 -7.66
C ARG A 608 -6.53 14.73 -6.97
N LEU A 609 -5.93 13.76 -7.68
CA LEU A 609 -5.65 12.42 -7.18
C LEU A 609 -4.28 12.29 -6.50
N LEU A 610 -3.41 13.27 -6.65
CA LEU A 610 -2.04 13.23 -6.12
C LEU A 610 -2.01 12.95 -4.61
N ASN A 611 -3.02 13.42 -3.88
CA ASN A 611 -3.12 13.22 -2.43
C ASN A 611 -4.48 12.64 -2.01
N GLU A 612 -5.19 11.93 -2.90
CA GLU A 612 -6.46 11.28 -2.55
C GLU A 612 -6.20 10.01 -1.74
N SER A 613 -6.47 10.06 -0.46
CA SER A 613 -6.27 8.97 0.50
C SER A 613 -7.55 8.57 1.24
N SER A 614 -8.71 9.11 0.86
CA SER A 614 -9.98 8.75 1.49
C SER A 614 -10.72 7.62 0.76
N SER A 615 -10.25 7.28 -0.44
CA SER A 615 -10.77 6.23 -1.32
C SER A 615 -9.62 5.56 -2.06
N TYR A 616 -9.80 4.30 -2.42
CA TYR A 616 -8.76 3.53 -3.11
C TYR A 616 -9.35 2.46 -4.03
N PHE A 617 -8.58 2.03 -5.00
CA PHE A 617 -8.89 0.85 -5.80
C PHE A 617 -8.62 -0.43 -5.00
N TRP A 618 -9.56 -1.37 -5.05
CA TRP A 618 -9.40 -2.74 -4.65
C TRP A 618 -9.37 -3.62 -5.89
N GLY A 619 -8.18 -4.01 -6.30
CA GLY A 619 -7.94 -4.53 -7.64
C GLY A 619 -8.26 -3.49 -8.72
N ASP A 620 -8.65 -3.96 -9.92
CA ASP A 620 -8.96 -3.10 -11.06
C ASP A 620 -10.44 -2.68 -11.12
N ASN A 621 -11.28 -3.33 -10.33
CA ASN A 621 -12.72 -3.32 -10.54
C ASN A 621 -13.51 -2.54 -9.48
N PHE A 622 -12.96 -2.35 -8.26
CA PHE A 622 -13.66 -1.69 -7.18
C PHE A 622 -13.03 -0.35 -6.78
N ILE A 623 -13.88 0.62 -6.42
CA ILE A 623 -13.51 1.77 -5.58
C ILE A 623 -14.11 1.55 -4.20
N VAL A 624 -13.26 1.56 -3.18
CA VAL A 624 -13.60 1.46 -1.77
C VAL A 624 -13.42 2.81 -1.11
N SER A 625 -14.45 3.33 -0.44
CA SER A 625 -14.41 4.65 0.20
C SER A 625 -14.90 4.60 1.64
N PRO A 626 -14.06 4.15 2.60
CA PRO A 626 -14.46 3.97 4.00
C PRO A 626 -14.96 5.24 4.67
N VAL A 627 -15.95 5.10 5.57
CA VAL A 627 -16.43 6.18 6.42
C VAL A 627 -15.57 6.24 7.67
N VAL A 628 -14.85 7.34 7.85
CA VAL A 628 -13.84 7.50 8.90
C VAL A 628 -14.10 8.69 9.83
N ILE A 629 -15.31 9.22 9.81
CA ILE A 629 -15.76 10.32 10.67
C ILE A 629 -16.99 9.83 11.43
N SER A 630 -16.99 10.01 12.77
CA SER A 630 -18.12 9.61 13.63
C SER A 630 -19.40 10.35 13.26
N GLY A 631 -20.51 9.63 13.19
CA GLY A 631 -21.83 10.16 12.88
C GLY A 631 -22.00 10.63 11.43
N GLN A 632 -21.07 10.34 10.53
CA GLN A 632 -21.13 10.76 9.13
C GLN A 632 -22.23 10.00 8.37
N THR A 633 -23.24 10.71 7.88
CA THR A 633 -24.41 10.15 7.17
C THR A 633 -24.35 10.34 5.65
N SER A 634 -23.37 11.10 5.16
CA SER A 634 -23.11 11.27 3.73
C SER A 634 -21.62 11.52 3.49
N LYS A 635 -21.13 11.10 2.30
CA LYS A 635 -19.73 11.27 1.91
C LYS A 635 -19.63 11.74 0.46
N SER A 636 -18.74 12.71 0.21
CA SER A 636 -18.32 13.11 -1.14
C SER A 636 -17.18 12.23 -1.58
N ILE A 637 -17.29 11.66 -2.79
CA ILE A 637 -16.34 10.69 -3.35
C ILE A 637 -16.01 11.11 -4.77
N TYR A 638 -14.74 11.18 -5.11
CA TYR A 638 -14.32 11.36 -6.50
C TYR A 638 -14.30 10.00 -7.20
N LEU A 639 -14.99 9.91 -8.32
CA LEU A 639 -14.97 8.76 -9.23
C LEU A 639 -14.05 9.09 -10.42
N PRO A 640 -12.97 8.33 -10.69
CA PRO A 640 -12.14 8.47 -11.88
C PRO A 640 -12.95 8.30 -13.17
N GLN A 641 -12.36 8.61 -14.34
CA GLN A 641 -13.00 8.47 -15.64
C GLN A 641 -13.60 7.06 -15.85
N GLY A 642 -14.73 6.99 -16.56
CA GLY A 642 -15.50 5.77 -16.82
C GLY A 642 -16.89 5.80 -16.20
N ILE A 643 -17.57 4.66 -16.22
CA ILE A 643 -18.89 4.50 -15.57
C ILE A 643 -18.72 3.63 -14.33
N TRP A 644 -19.24 4.10 -13.22
CA TRP A 644 -19.19 3.43 -11.92
C TRP A 644 -20.59 3.06 -11.44
N ILE A 645 -20.74 1.89 -10.85
CA ILE A 645 -22.00 1.33 -10.42
C ILE A 645 -21.91 1.11 -8.91
N ASP A 646 -22.83 1.71 -8.13
CA ASP A 646 -22.95 1.45 -6.69
C ASP A 646 -23.24 -0.04 -6.48
N TYR A 647 -22.38 -0.72 -5.75
CA TYR A 647 -22.46 -2.15 -5.51
C TYR A 647 -23.79 -2.59 -4.83
N TRP A 648 -24.38 -1.70 -4.00
CA TRP A 648 -25.51 -2.05 -3.15
C TRP A 648 -26.89 -1.87 -3.83
N ASN A 649 -27.01 -0.86 -4.71
CA ASN A 649 -28.29 -0.50 -5.32
C ASN A 649 -28.26 -0.46 -6.85
N HIS A 650 -27.09 -0.73 -7.45
CA HIS A 650 -26.82 -0.73 -8.89
C HIS A 650 -27.07 0.61 -9.58
N GLN A 651 -27.13 1.71 -8.83
CA GLN A 651 -27.19 3.05 -9.41
C GLN A 651 -25.88 3.39 -10.11
N GLN A 652 -25.98 3.97 -11.30
CA GLN A 652 -24.84 4.33 -12.12
C GLN A 652 -24.45 5.80 -11.93
N TYR A 653 -23.14 6.02 -12.00
CA TYR A 653 -22.53 7.33 -11.92
C TYR A 653 -21.46 7.48 -12.99
N PRO A 654 -21.52 8.56 -13.82
CA PRO A 654 -20.40 8.91 -14.67
C PRO A 654 -19.21 9.32 -13.80
N GLY A 655 -18.01 8.91 -14.22
CA GLY A 655 -16.76 9.29 -13.60
C GLY A 655 -16.26 10.67 -14.03
N GLY A 656 -15.03 11.00 -13.66
CA GLY A 656 -14.42 12.31 -13.85
C GLY A 656 -14.99 13.40 -12.93
N GLN A 657 -15.75 13.02 -11.91
CA GLN A 657 -16.44 13.96 -11.02
C GLN A 657 -16.55 13.46 -9.57
N SER A 658 -16.86 14.37 -8.65
CA SER A 658 -17.26 14.00 -7.30
C SER A 658 -18.78 13.83 -7.20
N ILE A 659 -19.20 12.81 -6.50
CA ILE A 659 -20.58 12.55 -6.12
C ILE A 659 -20.73 12.58 -4.62
N THR A 660 -21.93 12.88 -4.13
CA THR A 660 -22.28 12.77 -2.70
C THR A 660 -23.31 11.65 -2.53
N ILE A 661 -23.00 10.69 -1.68
CA ILE A 661 -23.89 9.56 -1.39
C ILE A 661 -24.21 9.46 0.09
N SER A 662 -25.35 8.85 0.39
CA SER A 662 -25.73 8.50 1.77
C SER A 662 -24.89 7.35 2.29
N THR A 663 -24.48 7.41 3.56
CA THR A 663 -23.64 6.43 4.23
C THR A 663 -24.29 5.87 5.51
N PRO A 664 -25.45 5.19 5.41
CA PRO A 664 -26.03 4.54 6.57
C PRO A 664 -25.02 3.53 7.16
N ILE A 665 -25.20 3.19 8.44
CA ILE A 665 -24.21 2.41 9.18
C ILE A 665 -23.93 1.01 8.56
N ASP A 666 -24.90 0.44 7.90
CA ASP A 666 -24.82 -0.89 7.28
C ASP A 666 -24.19 -0.89 5.87
N LYS A 667 -23.79 0.28 5.35
CA LYS A 667 -23.21 0.43 4.00
C LYS A 667 -21.86 1.11 4.02
N LEU A 668 -20.86 0.40 3.48
CA LEU A 668 -19.61 0.97 3.00
C LEU A 668 -19.83 1.52 1.59
N PRO A 669 -19.50 2.77 1.27
CA PRO A 669 -19.41 3.23 -0.11
C PRO A 669 -18.50 2.34 -0.95
N LEU A 670 -19.09 1.63 -1.91
CA LEU A 670 -18.43 0.65 -2.74
C LEU A 670 -18.96 0.77 -4.17
N PHE A 671 -18.07 0.97 -5.13
CA PHE A 671 -18.43 1.10 -6.55
C PHE A 671 -17.70 0.07 -7.38
N VAL A 672 -18.36 -0.40 -8.41
CA VAL A 672 -17.81 -1.34 -9.39
C VAL A 672 -17.76 -0.67 -10.76
N LYS A 673 -16.65 -0.86 -11.47
CA LYS A 673 -16.47 -0.32 -12.82
C LYS A 673 -17.38 -1.06 -13.82
N ALA A 674 -18.04 -0.35 -14.71
CA ALA A 674 -18.79 -0.97 -15.81
C ALA A 674 -17.85 -1.84 -16.67
N GLY A 675 -18.31 -3.01 -17.10
CA GLY A 675 -17.49 -4.03 -17.75
C GLY A 675 -16.83 -5.02 -16.79
N SER A 676 -16.98 -4.85 -15.47
CA SER A 676 -16.37 -5.76 -14.51
C SER A 676 -17.03 -7.14 -14.51
N ILE A 677 -16.20 -8.16 -14.34
CA ILE A 677 -16.59 -9.53 -14.03
C ILE A 677 -15.91 -9.86 -12.69
N ILE A 678 -16.70 -10.04 -11.64
CA ILE A 678 -16.19 -10.32 -10.30
C ILE A 678 -16.48 -11.80 -10.00
N PRO A 679 -15.46 -12.68 -10.04
CA PRO A 679 -15.67 -14.07 -9.63
C PRO A 679 -15.83 -14.15 -8.12
N MET A 680 -16.87 -14.83 -7.69
CA MET A 680 -17.24 -15.03 -6.30
C MET A 680 -17.50 -16.50 -6.05
N GLN A 681 -17.46 -16.91 -4.78
CA GLN A 681 -17.74 -18.27 -4.34
C GLN A 681 -18.92 -18.30 -3.34
N PRO A 682 -19.52 -19.47 -3.08
CA PRO A 682 -20.49 -19.63 -2.00
C PRO A 682 -19.86 -19.23 -0.65
N THR A 683 -20.67 -18.67 0.25
CA THR A 683 -20.25 -18.43 1.62
C THR A 683 -19.90 -19.74 2.30
N MET A 684 -18.72 -19.77 2.94
CA MET A 684 -18.18 -20.91 3.69
C MET A 684 -17.94 -20.49 5.13
N ASP A 685 -17.88 -21.45 6.06
CA ASP A 685 -17.51 -21.18 7.46
C ASP A 685 -15.98 -21.00 7.60
N TYR A 686 -15.21 -21.55 6.66
CA TYR A 686 -13.76 -21.39 6.50
C TYR A 686 -13.33 -21.69 5.05
N SER A 687 -12.20 -21.18 4.62
CA SER A 687 -11.80 -21.14 3.19
C SER A 687 -11.67 -22.49 2.49
N ASP A 688 -11.40 -23.56 3.21
CA ASP A 688 -11.19 -24.93 2.66
C ASP A 688 -12.32 -25.90 3.04
N GLN A 689 -13.52 -25.41 3.35
CA GLN A 689 -14.63 -26.21 3.85
C GLN A 689 -15.10 -27.25 2.82
N PHE A 690 -15.09 -26.90 1.55
CA PHE A 690 -15.43 -27.82 0.46
C PHE A 690 -14.73 -27.43 -0.85
N THR A 691 -14.66 -28.36 -1.78
CA THR A 691 -14.12 -28.14 -3.12
C THR A 691 -14.95 -27.08 -3.85
N LEU A 692 -14.28 -26.10 -4.46
CA LEU A 692 -14.92 -25.01 -5.17
C LEU A 692 -15.38 -25.48 -6.57
N ASP A 693 -16.51 -26.15 -6.65
CA ASP A 693 -17.14 -26.61 -7.90
C ASP A 693 -18.15 -25.60 -8.47
N THR A 694 -18.56 -24.62 -7.68
CA THR A 694 -19.52 -23.58 -8.07
C THR A 694 -18.89 -22.20 -7.94
N LEU A 695 -18.94 -21.41 -9.01
CA LEU A 695 -18.53 -20.00 -9.02
C LEU A 695 -19.69 -19.12 -9.44
N PHE A 696 -19.83 -17.99 -8.79
CA PHE A 696 -20.69 -16.89 -9.20
C PHE A 696 -19.84 -15.88 -9.99
N LEU A 697 -20.35 -15.44 -11.11
CA LEU A 697 -19.76 -14.33 -11.87
C LEU A 697 -20.69 -13.13 -11.75
N ASP A 698 -20.35 -12.18 -10.87
CA ASP A 698 -21.12 -10.95 -10.72
C ASP A 698 -20.68 -9.98 -11.83
N ILE A 699 -21.56 -9.78 -12.83
CA ILE A 699 -21.24 -9.17 -14.12
C ILE A 699 -21.92 -7.81 -14.22
N TYR A 700 -21.12 -6.79 -14.49
CA TYR A 700 -21.56 -5.42 -14.72
C TYR A 700 -21.41 -5.10 -16.21
N PRO A 701 -22.51 -4.97 -16.98
CA PRO A 701 -22.43 -4.78 -18.41
C PRO A 701 -21.51 -3.63 -18.81
N PRO A 702 -20.63 -3.82 -19.83
CA PRO A 702 -19.73 -2.79 -20.29
C PRO A 702 -20.49 -1.73 -21.09
N VAL A 703 -20.01 -0.46 -21.03
CA VAL A 703 -20.64 0.66 -21.75
C VAL A 703 -19.87 1.03 -23.01
N GLU A 704 -18.56 1.15 -22.93
CA GLU A 704 -17.70 1.63 -24.03
C GLU A 704 -16.81 0.52 -24.60
N THR A 705 -16.16 -0.22 -23.74
CA THR A 705 -15.20 -1.27 -24.10
C THR A 705 -15.57 -2.59 -23.45
N PRO A 706 -15.38 -3.72 -24.13
CA PRO A 706 -15.59 -5.04 -23.53
C PRO A 706 -14.81 -5.19 -22.23
N GLY A 707 -15.44 -5.85 -21.25
CA GLY A 707 -14.79 -6.21 -20.00
C GLY A 707 -14.13 -7.58 -20.09
N SER A 708 -13.09 -7.81 -19.27
CA SER A 708 -12.46 -9.12 -19.15
C SER A 708 -11.90 -9.34 -17.76
N PHE A 709 -11.69 -10.62 -17.42
CA PHE A 709 -11.04 -11.05 -16.19
C PHE A 709 -10.33 -12.38 -16.41
N ILE A 710 -9.16 -12.57 -15.81
CA ILE A 710 -8.43 -13.85 -15.80
C ILE A 710 -8.46 -14.37 -14.37
N LEU A 711 -9.26 -15.40 -14.13
CA LEU A 711 -9.29 -16.09 -12.83
C LEU A 711 -8.07 -16.96 -12.68
N TYR A 712 -7.37 -16.82 -11.56
CA TYR A 712 -6.28 -17.69 -11.15
C TYR A 712 -6.73 -18.67 -10.06
N GLU A 713 -6.33 -19.92 -10.17
CA GLU A 713 -6.62 -20.98 -9.19
C GLU A 713 -5.44 -21.94 -9.03
N ASP A 714 -5.19 -22.35 -7.80
CA ASP A 714 -4.25 -23.40 -7.42
C ASP A 714 -4.77 -24.18 -6.19
N ASP A 715 -3.96 -25.04 -5.56
CA ASP A 715 -4.39 -25.80 -4.37
C ASP A 715 -4.53 -24.95 -3.09
N GLY A 716 -4.03 -23.72 -3.09
CA GLY A 716 -4.11 -22.78 -1.98
C GLY A 716 -3.12 -22.96 -0.83
N LYS A 717 -2.19 -23.93 -0.90
CA LYS A 717 -1.34 -24.32 0.26
C LYS A 717 0.10 -24.69 -0.11
N THR A 718 0.34 -25.27 -1.29
CA THR A 718 1.68 -25.72 -1.68
C THR A 718 2.42 -24.67 -2.51
N LEU A 719 3.71 -24.92 -2.73
CA LEU A 719 4.55 -24.14 -3.62
C LEU A 719 4.48 -24.60 -5.08
N ASP A 720 3.63 -25.57 -5.41
CA ASP A 720 3.50 -26.14 -6.76
C ASP A 720 3.16 -25.06 -7.81
N TYR A 721 2.50 -23.96 -7.40
CA TYR A 721 2.24 -22.83 -8.29
C TYR A 721 3.52 -22.23 -8.92
N GLN A 722 4.65 -22.33 -8.27
CA GLN A 722 5.94 -21.84 -8.79
C GLN A 722 6.46 -22.68 -9.95
N THR A 723 5.97 -23.90 -10.11
CA THR A 723 6.36 -24.86 -11.14
C THR A 723 5.22 -25.24 -12.08
N GLY A 724 4.17 -24.41 -12.15
CA GLY A 724 3.05 -24.57 -13.06
C GLY A 724 1.84 -25.31 -12.48
N GLY A 725 1.82 -25.61 -11.17
CA GLY A 725 0.69 -26.23 -10.46
C GLY A 725 -0.46 -25.23 -10.23
N PHE A 726 -0.99 -24.66 -11.30
CA PHE A 726 -2.12 -23.71 -11.28
C PHE A 726 -2.92 -23.78 -12.58
N ALA A 727 -4.10 -23.15 -12.58
CA ALA A 727 -4.91 -22.97 -13.77
C ALA A 727 -5.39 -21.53 -13.89
N GLN A 728 -5.62 -21.09 -15.13
CA GLN A 728 -6.19 -19.78 -15.43
C GLN A 728 -7.40 -19.94 -16.36
N THR A 729 -8.49 -19.23 -16.03
CA THR A 729 -9.71 -19.18 -16.85
C THR A 729 -9.99 -17.75 -17.26
N TYR A 730 -10.08 -17.52 -18.57
CA TYR A 730 -10.40 -16.21 -19.14
C TYR A 730 -11.92 -16.00 -19.23
N PHE A 731 -12.38 -14.84 -18.78
CA PHE A 731 -13.75 -14.36 -18.96
C PHE A 731 -13.75 -13.08 -19.76
N SER A 732 -14.76 -12.89 -20.63
CA SER A 732 -15.01 -11.59 -21.26
C SER A 732 -16.49 -11.32 -21.43
N VAL A 733 -16.89 -10.05 -21.35
CA VAL A 733 -18.25 -9.58 -21.56
C VAL A 733 -18.28 -8.41 -22.53
N SER A 734 -19.18 -8.44 -23.50
CA SER A 734 -19.48 -7.34 -24.39
C SER A 734 -20.98 -7.07 -24.44
N ALA A 735 -21.37 -5.85 -24.74
CA ALA A 735 -22.77 -5.47 -24.84
C ALA A 735 -23.03 -4.58 -26.08
N ILE A 736 -24.21 -4.69 -26.66
CA ILE A 736 -24.71 -3.83 -27.71
C ILE A 736 -25.98 -3.16 -27.21
N TYR A 737 -26.00 -1.85 -27.17
CA TYR A 737 -27.12 -1.05 -26.69
C TYR A 737 -28.04 -0.69 -27.83
N SER A 738 -29.28 -1.18 -27.81
CA SER A 738 -30.33 -0.95 -28.83
C SER A 738 -31.69 -0.86 -28.18
N GLY A 739 -31.84 -0.11 -27.11
CA GLY A 739 -33.10 0.02 -26.35
C GLY A 739 -33.60 -1.33 -25.85
N SER A 740 -34.85 -1.69 -26.21
CA SER A 740 -35.47 -2.98 -25.85
C SER A 740 -34.88 -4.20 -26.60
N ASN A 741 -33.98 -3.98 -27.56
CA ASN A 741 -33.30 -5.04 -28.32
C ASN A 741 -31.80 -5.08 -28.01
N SER A 742 -31.37 -4.60 -26.88
CA SER A 742 -29.98 -4.70 -26.43
C SER A 742 -29.59 -6.16 -26.30
N SER A 743 -28.28 -6.42 -26.44
CA SER A 743 -27.73 -7.75 -26.29
C SER A 743 -26.46 -7.74 -25.47
N LEU A 744 -26.15 -8.88 -24.87
CA LEU A 744 -24.90 -9.10 -24.13
C LEU A 744 -24.34 -10.45 -24.55
N ASN A 745 -23.00 -10.50 -24.74
CA ASN A 745 -22.29 -11.73 -25.00
C ASN A 745 -21.23 -11.92 -23.91
N LEU A 746 -21.29 -13.07 -23.24
CA LEU A 746 -20.33 -13.50 -22.22
C LEU A 746 -19.56 -14.72 -22.74
N ILE A 747 -18.25 -14.70 -22.62
CA ILE A 747 -17.38 -15.84 -22.91
C ILE A 747 -16.78 -16.35 -21.61
N ILE A 748 -16.93 -17.65 -21.39
CA ILE A 748 -16.20 -18.40 -20.36
C ILE A 748 -15.20 -19.27 -21.11
N GLY A 749 -13.92 -18.90 -21.09
CA GLY A 749 -12.85 -19.63 -21.77
C GLY A 749 -12.54 -20.96 -21.12
N SER A 750 -11.78 -21.78 -21.83
CA SER A 750 -11.19 -23.02 -21.25
C SER A 750 -10.27 -22.69 -20.08
N SER A 751 -10.24 -23.53 -19.07
CA SER A 751 -9.34 -23.43 -17.91
C SER A 751 -7.98 -24.03 -18.24
N ASN A 752 -7.02 -23.20 -18.61
CA ASN A 752 -5.67 -23.59 -19.00
C ASN A 752 -4.81 -23.90 -17.77
N GLY A 753 -4.11 -25.03 -17.78
CA GLY A 753 -3.29 -25.50 -16.67
C GLY A 753 -4.00 -26.50 -15.76
N ASN A 754 -3.27 -27.01 -14.77
CA ASN A 754 -3.79 -28.01 -13.85
C ASN A 754 -3.19 -27.82 -12.45
N TYR A 755 -3.96 -28.22 -11.42
CA TYR A 755 -3.52 -28.21 -10.03
C TYR A 755 -4.23 -29.29 -9.22
N THR A 756 -3.66 -29.65 -8.09
CA THR A 756 -4.27 -30.64 -7.18
C THR A 756 -5.59 -30.15 -6.64
N GLY A 757 -6.68 -30.87 -6.91
CA GLY A 757 -8.04 -30.49 -6.50
C GLY A 757 -8.81 -29.68 -7.54
N LYS A 758 -8.31 -29.50 -8.77
CA LYS A 758 -9.07 -28.90 -9.87
C LYS A 758 -10.37 -29.69 -10.11
N PRO A 759 -11.55 -29.06 -10.07
CA PRO A 759 -12.81 -29.78 -10.28
C PRO A 759 -12.93 -30.28 -11.72
N ALA A 760 -13.41 -31.53 -11.89
CA ALA A 760 -13.65 -32.13 -13.21
C ALA A 760 -14.83 -31.48 -13.94
N LYS A 761 -15.76 -30.89 -13.22
CA LYS A 761 -16.88 -30.11 -13.71
C LYS A 761 -17.04 -28.86 -12.88
N ARG A 762 -17.55 -27.79 -13.48
CA ARG A 762 -17.82 -26.53 -12.78
C ARG A 762 -19.18 -25.99 -13.11
N ILE A 763 -19.88 -25.50 -12.11
CA ILE A 763 -21.10 -24.73 -12.27
C ILE A 763 -20.75 -23.25 -12.21
N TYR A 764 -21.08 -22.51 -13.27
CA TYR A 764 -21.07 -21.06 -13.25
C TYR A 764 -22.48 -20.54 -13.11
N VAL A 765 -22.68 -19.58 -12.19
CA VAL A 765 -23.90 -18.78 -12.05
C VAL A 765 -23.54 -17.37 -12.44
N CYS A 766 -23.89 -17.00 -13.65
CA CYS A 766 -23.64 -15.65 -14.16
C CYS A 766 -24.75 -14.73 -13.67
N GLU A 767 -24.43 -13.75 -12.82
CA GLU A 767 -25.33 -12.74 -12.29
C GLU A 767 -25.14 -11.45 -13.07
N ILE A 768 -25.96 -11.22 -14.08
CA ILE A 768 -25.87 -10.05 -14.96
C ILE A 768 -26.73 -8.93 -14.36
N ASN A 769 -26.07 -7.86 -13.91
CA ASN A 769 -26.66 -6.73 -13.22
C ASN A 769 -27.31 -5.72 -14.17
N THR A 770 -28.16 -4.84 -13.64
CA THR A 770 -28.76 -3.70 -14.33
C THR A 770 -29.68 -4.09 -15.50
N ILE A 771 -30.26 -5.29 -15.48
CA ILE A 771 -31.24 -5.74 -16.45
C ILE A 771 -32.64 -5.30 -15.99
N VAL A 772 -33.35 -4.50 -16.80
CA VAL A 772 -34.67 -3.97 -16.44
C VAL A 772 -35.82 -4.70 -17.14
N GLN A 773 -35.50 -5.56 -18.10
CA GLN A 773 -36.46 -6.40 -18.82
C GLN A 773 -35.86 -7.79 -19.02
N THR A 774 -36.72 -8.85 -18.88
CA THR A 774 -36.26 -10.22 -19.15
C THR A 774 -35.82 -10.41 -20.60
N ALA A 775 -34.88 -11.34 -20.80
CA ALA A 775 -34.37 -11.67 -22.13
C ALA A 775 -35.46 -12.32 -23.01
N THR A 776 -35.47 -12.01 -24.30
CA THR A 776 -36.28 -12.73 -25.28
C THR A 776 -35.61 -14.03 -25.72
N LEU A 777 -34.28 -14.09 -25.62
CA LEU A 777 -33.49 -15.27 -25.93
C LEU A 777 -32.24 -15.28 -25.04
N VAL A 778 -31.98 -16.43 -24.43
CA VAL A 778 -30.67 -16.78 -23.85
C VAL A 778 -30.16 -18.02 -24.58
N ASP A 779 -29.03 -17.89 -25.23
CA ASP A 779 -28.41 -18.96 -25.98
C ASP A 779 -27.10 -19.37 -25.30
N ILE A 780 -26.82 -20.67 -25.23
CA ILE A 780 -25.58 -21.24 -24.70
C ILE A 780 -24.97 -22.11 -25.80
N ASN A 781 -23.89 -21.67 -26.43
CA ASN A 781 -23.21 -22.37 -27.53
C ASN A 781 -24.17 -22.76 -28.70
N GLY A 782 -25.06 -21.87 -29.11
CA GLY A 782 -26.02 -22.12 -30.17
C GLY A 782 -27.30 -22.89 -29.75
N ILE A 783 -27.46 -23.17 -28.45
CA ILE A 783 -28.63 -23.90 -27.90
C ILE A 783 -29.42 -22.95 -26.99
N SER A 784 -30.69 -22.78 -27.31
CA SER A 784 -31.60 -21.95 -26.50
C SER A 784 -31.77 -22.51 -25.10
N ALA A 785 -31.49 -21.70 -24.09
CA ALA A 785 -31.64 -22.04 -22.68
C ALA A 785 -33.11 -21.90 -22.23
N SER A 786 -33.53 -22.75 -21.31
CA SER A 786 -34.88 -22.71 -20.74
C SER A 786 -35.00 -21.66 -19.62
N GLU A 787 -36.08 -20.85 -19.65
CA GLU A 787 -36.41 -19.99 -18.53
C GLU A 787 -36.89 -20.81 -17.35
N ARG A 788 -36.51 -20.39 -16.11
CA ARG A 788 -36.91 -21.00 -14.85
C ARG A 788 -37.83 -20.07 -14.08
N ASN A 789 -38.77 -20.66 -13.34
CA ASN A 789 -39.77 -19.89 -12.61
C ASN A 789 -39.24 -19.24 -11.32
N SER A 790 -38.05 -19.60 -10.88
CA SER A 790 -37.43 -19.08 -9.66
C SER A 790 -35.90 -19.33 -9.64
N TYR A 791 -35.19 -18.55 -8.86
CA TYR A 791 -33.77 -18.78 -8.57
C TYR A 791 -33.51 -20.18 -8.00
N GLN A 792 -34.37 -20.68 -7.11
CA GLN A 792 -34.23 -22.03 -6.55
C GLN A 792 -34.38 -23.13 -7.61
N SER A 793 -35.28 -22.95 -8.58
CA SER A 793 -35.44 -23.85 -9.72
C SER A 793 -34.22 -23.80 -10.65
N LEU A 794 -33.66 -22.62 -10.87
CA LEU A 794 -32.42 -22.43 -11.65
C LEU A 794 -31.27 -23.21 -11.01
N ARG A 795 -31.11 -23.15 -9.69
CA ARG A 795 -29.99 -23.82 -8.98
C ARG A 795 -29.99 -25.34 -9.12
N LYS A 796 -31.05 -25.97 -9.65
CA LYS A 796 -31.16 -27.41 -9.85
C LYS A 796 -30.80 -27.86 -11.26
N SER A 797 -30.74 -26.95 -12.24
CA SER A 797 -30.48 -27.32 -13.65
C SER A 797 -30.09 -26.09 -14.48
N ASN A 798 -29.39 -26.29 -15.58
CA ASN A 798 -29.04 -25.25 -16.52
C ASN A 798 -30.27 -24.49 -17.02
N GLY A 799 -30.11 -23.22 -17.33
CA GLY A 799 -31.14 -22.30 -17.80
C GLY A 799 -30.90 -20.88 -17.35
N TYR A 800 -31.96 -20.08 -17.37
CA TYR A 800 -31.88 -18.70 -16.88
C TYR A 800 -33.11 -18.33 -16.04
N TYR A 801 -32.98 -17.29 -15.22
CA TYR A 801 -34.07 -16.72 -14.42
C TYR A 801 -33.88 -15.21 -14.33
N PHE A 802 -34.94 -14.45 -14.57
CA PHE A 802 -34.93 -12.99 -14.42
C PHE A 802 -35.61 -12.57 -13.11
N ASP A 803 -34.89 -11.82 -12.27
CA ASP A 803 -35.45 -11.17 -11.08
C ASP A 803 -35.63 -9.67 -11.35
N GLY A 804 -36.88 -9.27 -11.68
CA GLY A 804 -37.21 -7.86 -11.90
C GLY A 804 -37.05 -6.98 -10.66
N SER A 805 -37.11 -7.54 -9.45
CA SER A 805 -36.96 -6.78 -8.20
C SER A 805 -35.52 -6.35 -7.93
N SER A 806 -34.56 -7.22 -8.19
CA SER A 806 -33.13 -6.94 -8.09
C SER A 806 -32.54 -6.44 -9.39
N LYS A 807 -33.29 -6.45 -10.50
CA LYS A 807 -32.82 -6.11 -11.87
C LYS A 807 -31.61 -6.97 -12.28
N LYS A 808 -31.67 -8.27 -11.96
CA LYS A 808 -30.64 -9.25 -12.30
C LYS A 808 -31.19 -10.33 -13.22
N LEU A 809 -30.40 -10.68 -14.22
CA LEU A 809 -30.58 -11.90 -15.00
C LEU A 809 -29.56 -12.93 -14.56
N TYR A 810 -30.01 -14.07 -14.10
CA TYR A 810 -29.18 -15.20 -13.69
C TYR A 810 -29.14 -16.23 -14.81
N VAL A 811 -27.93 -16.65 -15.20
CA VAL A 811 -27.74 -17.77 -16.15
C VAL A 811 -26.84 -18.80 -15.49
N GLN A 812 -27.36 -20.04 -15.34
CA GLN A 812 -26.59 -21.15 -14.80
C GLN A 812 -26.19 -22.13 -15.91
N ILE A 813 -24.92 -22.49 -15.91
CA ILE A 813 -24.38 -23.54 -16.77
C ILE A 813 -23.46 -24.49 -16.00
N GLU A 814 -23.54 -25.79 -16.31
CA GLU A 814 -22.50 -26.74 -15.92
C GLU A 814 -21.51 -26.88 -17.08
N THR A 815 -20.23 -26.79 -16.78
CA THR A 815 -19.15 -26.80 -17.76
C THR A 815 -18.13 -27.89 -17.47
N VAL A 816 -17.36 -28.25 -18.47
CA VAL A 816 -16.09 -28.99 -18.32
C VAL A 816 -14.94 -27.99 -18.52
N PRO A 817 -13.88 -28.06 -17.70
CA PRO A 817 -12.85 -27.01 -17.66
C PRO A 817 -12.14 -26.77 -19.01
N ASP A 818 -12.00 -27.80 -19.82
CA ASP A 818 -11.23 -27.72 -21.08
C ASP A 818 -12.04 -27.18 -22.28
N SER A 819 -13.27 -26.71 -22.03
CA SER A 819 -14.17 -26.19 -23.07
C SER A 819 -14.46 -24.72 -22.89
N THR A 820 -14.64 -24.02 -24.02
CA THR A 820 -15.11 -22.65 -24.03
C THR A 820 -16.61 -22.60 -24.19
N TYR A 821 -17.26 -21.69 -23.44
CA TYR A 821 -18.71 -21.48 -23.47
C TYR A 821 -19.00 -20.04 -23.83
N GLN A 822 -19.94 -19.85 -24.77
CA GLN A 822 -20.49 -18.57 -25.12
C GLN A 822 -21.94 -18.48 -24.65
N ILE A 823 -22.27 -17.41 -23.93
CA ILE A 823 -23.63 -17.11 -23.48
C ILE A 823 -24.06 -15.82 -24.18
N ALA A 824 -25.03 -15.93 -25.11
CA ALA A 824 -25.61 -14.79 -25.81
C ALA A 824 -26.99 -14.48 -25.22
N VAL A 825 -27.18 -13.25 -24.77
CA VAL A 825 -28.43 -12.74 -24.19
C VAL A 825 -28.99 -11.67 -25.13
N GLN A 826 -30.22 -11.78 -25.57
CA GLN A 826 -30.86 -10.88 -26.52
C GLN A 826 -32.22 -10.39 -26.04
N GLY A 827 -32.64 -9.22 -26.58
CA GLY A 827 -33.93 -8.62 -26.27
C GLY A 827 -34.07 -8.18 -24.81
N ILE A 828 -32.95 -7.72 -24.23
CA ILE A 828 -32.89 -7.12 -22.90
C ILE A 828 -32.92 -5.60 -22.97
N VAL A 829 -33.34 -4.97 -21.88
CA VAL A 829 -33.08 -3.56 -21.63
C VAL A 829 -31.97 -3.47 -20.60
N LEU A 830 -30.83 -2.95 -20.98
CA LEU A 830 -29.73 -2.66 -20.08
C LEU A 830 -30.02 -1.34 -19.39
N GLY A 831 -30.10 -1.34 -18.08
CA GLY A 831 -30.26 -0.15 -17.23
C GLY A 831 -29.03 0.76 -17.20
N VAL A 832 -27.97 0.39 -17.93
CA VAL A 832 -26.79 1.23 -18.18
C VAL A 832 -27.18 2.23 -19.26
N ASN A 833 -27.53 3.43 -18.87
CA ASN A 833 -27.74 4.49 -19.84
C ASN A 833 -26.39 4.97 -20.36
N ASN A 834 -26.16 4.78 -21.66
CA ASN A 834 -25.13 5.50 -22.45
C ASN A 834 -25.46 7.00 -22.56
N GLN A 835 -26.56 7.40 -21.94
CA GLN A 835 -27.00 8.77 -21.76
C GLN A 835 -26.97 9.12 -20.28
N ALA A 836 -25.81 9.64 -19.78
CA ALA A 836 -26.03 10.96 -19.18
C ALA A 836 -26.79 11.73 -20.25
N ASN A 837 -28.11 11.93 -20.13
CA ASN A 837 -28.86 12.78 -21.05
C ASN A 837 -28.02 14.05 -21.15
N PRO A 838 -27.43 14.37 -22.30
CA PRO A 838 -26.73 15.63 -22.39
C PRO A 838 -27.69 16.67 -21.87
N PRO A 839 -27.23 17.64 -21.10
CA PRO A 839 -28.12 18.69 -20.61
C PRO A 839 -28.93 19.18 -21.80
N THR A 840 -30.23 19.32 -21.64
CA THR A 840 -31.11 19.79 -22.73
C THR A 840 -30.90 21.26 -23.03
N GLU A 841 -30.21 21.99 -22.14
CA GLU A 841 -29.97 23.43 -22.22
C GLU A 841 -28.55 23.78 -21.73
N PHE A 842 -27.95 24.81 -22.33
CA PHE A 842 -26.76 25.44 -21.79
C PHE A 842 -27.09 26.15 -20.49
N SER A 843 -26.27 26.02 -19.46
CA SER A 843 -26.44 26.77 -18.22
C SER A 843 -25.11 27.08 -17.54
N LEU A 844 -25.08 28.17 -16.78
CA LEU A 844 -24.01 28.53 -15.86
C LEU A 844 -24.63 28.69 -14.46
N ALA A 845 -24.22 27.84 -13.52
CA ALA A 845 -24.73 27.91 -12.15
C ALA A 845 -24.05 29.02 -11.34
N GLN A 846 -24.67 29.43 -10.23
CA GLN A 846 -24.03 30.30 -9.23
C GLN A 846 -22.91 29.51 -8.57
N ASN A 847 -21.71 30.13 -8.43
CA ASN A 847 -20.59 29.48 -7.75
C ASN A 847 -20.94 29.21 -6.26
N TYR A 848 -20.47 28.10 -5.75
CA TYR A 848 -20.67 27.71 -4.35
C TYR A 848 -19.35 27.23 -3.72
N PRO A 849 -19.03 27.72 -2.49
CA PRO A 849 -19.74 28.77 -1.74
C PRO A 849 -19.65 30.16 -2.39
N ASN A 850 -20.64 31.04 -2.11
CA ASN A 850 -20.62 32.44 -2.50
C ASN A 850 -21.35 33.28 -1.42
N PRO A 851 -20.70 34.09 -0.61
CA PRO A 851 -19.28 34.44 -0.62
C PRO A 851 -18.35 33.24 -0.36
N PHE A 852 -17.07 33.30 -0.83
CA PHE A 852 -16.10 32.22 -0.71
C PHE A 852 -14.75 32.73 -0.11
N ASN A 853 -13.96 31.77 0.48
CA ASN A 853 -12.64 32.04 1.04
C ASN A 853 -11.77 30.78 1.05
N PRO A 854 -10.61 30.69 0.37
CA PRO A 854 -10.33 31.41 -0.87
C PRO A 854 -10.82 30.64 -2.10
N VAL A 855 -11.52 29.51 -1.93
CA VAL A 855 -11.86 28.54 -2.98
C VAL A 855 -13.38 28.46 -3.18
N THR A 856 -13.81 28.35 -4.45
CA THR A 856 -15.20 28.13 -4.84
C THR A 856 -15.28 27.27 -6.08
N ASN A 857 -16.40 26.54 -6.30
CA ASN A 857 -16.67 25.78 -7.50
C ASN A 857 -17.67 26.51 -8.40
N ILE A 858 -17.42 26.45 -9.70
CA ILE A 858 -18.28 26.99 -10.75
C ILE A 858 -18.76 25.84 -11.62
N GLU A 859 -20.07 25.65 -11.71
CA GLU A 859 -20.68 24.60 -12.50
C GLU A 859 -21.34 25.16 -13.76
N TYR A 860 -21.22 24.44 -14.90
CA TYR A 860 -21.87 24.74 -16.13
C TYR A 860 -22.28 23.48 -16.91
N ARG A 861 -23.26 23.63 -17.82
CA ARG A 861 -23.82 22.51 -18.60
C ARG A 861 -23.77 22.82 -20.08
N MET A 862 -23.53 21.77 -20.88
CA MET A 862 -23.44 21.84 -22.34
C MET A 862 -24.29 20.76 -23.00
N PRO A 863 -25.35 21.09 -23.76
CA PRO A 863 -26.14 20.09 -24.49
C PRO A 863 -25.44 19.52 -25.72
N VAL A 864 -24.43 20.21 -26.25
CA VAL A 864 -23.64 19.82 -27.41
C VAL A 864 -22.17 20.14 -27.21
N SER A 865 -21.28 19.44 -27.93
CA SER A 865 -19.84 19.66 -27.90
C SER A 865 -19.45 21.02 -28.48
N GLY A 866 -18.42 21.66 -27.94
CA GLY A 866 -17.96 22.95 -28.41
C GLY A 866 -16.76 23.53 -27.67
N LYS A 867 -16.22 24.64 -28.18
CA LYS A 867 -15.11 25.38 -27.59
C LYS A 867 -15.61 26.19 -26.40
N VAL A 868 -15.10 25.86 -25.22
CA VAL A 868 -15.46 26.50 -23.94
C VAL A 868 -14.40 27.50 -23.53
N VAL A 869 -14.82 28.70 -23.16
CA VAL A 869 -13.96 29.70 -22.50
C VAL A 869 -14.67 30.18 -21.23
N LEU A 870 -14.08 29.90 -20.07
CA LEU A 870 -14.58 30.39 -18.78
C LEU A 870 -13.51 31.29 -18.16
N LYS A 871 -13.83 32.55 -17.89
CA LYS A 871 -12.91 33.54 -17.37
C LYS A 871 -13.50 34.31 -16.19
N VAL A 872 -12.64 34.77 -15.30
CA VAL A 872 -12.96 35.65 -14.16
C VAL A 872 -12.45 37.06 -14.42
N TYR A 873 -13.28 38.05 -14.15
CA TYR A 873 -13.00 39.49 -14.35
C TYR A 873 -13.25 40.28 -13.04
N ASP A 874 -12.53 41.36 -12.85
CA ASP A 874 -12.89 42.35 -11.85
C ASP A 874 -14.06 43.26 -12.33
N ILE A 875 -14.55 44.12 -11.45
CA ILE A 875 -15.67 45.04 -11.76
C ILE A 875 -15.36 46.05 -12.87
N LEU A 876 -14.10 46.23 -13.24
CA LEU A 876 -13.64 47.09 -14.33
C LEU A 876 -13.48 46.31 -15.65
N GLY A 877 -13.85 45.00 -15.68
CA GLY A 877 -13.76 44.15 -16.84
C GLY A 877 -12.32 43.61 -17.12
N ARG A 878 -11.37 43.80 -16.24
CA ARG A 878 -10.00 43.29 -16.40
C ARG A 878 -9.97 41.81 -16.02
N GLU A 879 -9.43 40.99 -16.91
CA GLU A 879 -9.26 39.54 -16.66
C GLU A 879 -8.37 39.28 -15.46
N LYS A 880 -8.79 38.39 -14.57
CA LYS A 880 -8.06 37.93 -13.40
C LYS A 880 -7.66 36.44 -13.48
N ALA A 881 -8.43 35.62 -14.17
CA ALA A 881 -8.10 34.23 -14.43
C ALA A 881 -8.83 33.72 -15.67
N THR A 882 -8.18 32.82 -16.42
CA THR A 882 -8.82 31.93 -17.39
C THR A 882 -8.89 30.56 -16.74
N LEU A 883 -10.12 30.05 -16.50
CA LEU A 883 -10.37 28.79 -15.83
C LEU A 883 -10.51 27.61 -16.81
N VAL A 884 -11.09 27.88 -17.99
CA VAL A 884 -11.23 26.90 -19.08
C VAL A 884 -10.99 27.60 -20.42
N ASN A 885 -10.27 26.96 -21.33
CA ASN A 885 -10.11 27.42 -22.72
C ASN A 885 -9.78 26.22 -23.63
N GLU A 886 -10.74 25.31 -23.80
CA GLU A 886 -10.56 24.05 -24.55
C GLU A 886 -11.86 23.54 -25.17
N GLU A 887 -11.78 22.57 -26.09
CA GLU A 887 -12.91 21.83 -26.59
C GLU A 887 -13.46 20.90 -25.52
N LYS A 888 -14.79 20.91 -25.34
CA LYS A 888 -15.50 20.01 -24.40
C LYS A 888 -16.63 19.29 -25.15
N SER A 889 -16.86 18.03 -24.78
CA SER A 889 -18.02 17.25 -25.21
C SER A 889 -19.30 17.79 -24.56
N ALA A 890 -20.48 17.35 -25.03
CA ALA A 890 -21.74 17.58 -24.30
C ALA A 890 -21.64 16.97 -22.89
N GLY A 891 -22.09 17.68 -21.83
CA GLY A 891 -21.99 17.20 -20.46
C GLY A 891 -22.16 18.27 -19.38
N ASN A 892 -22.02 17.86 -18.12
CA ASN A 892 -21.99 18.71 -16.94
C ASN A 892 -20.54 18.88 -16.48
N TYR A 893 -20.15 20.10 -16.14
CA TYR A 893 -18.77 20.44 -15.76
C TYR A 893 -18.74 21.24 -14.47
N SER A 894 -17.72 21.00 -13.65
CA SER A 894 -17.41 21.76 -12.44
C SER A 894 -15.94 22.18 -12.47
N VAL A 895 -15.69 23.46 -12.21
CA VAL A 895 -14.33 24.04 -12.24
C VAL A 895 -14.08 24.79 -10.94
N GLN A 896 -12.97 24.49 -10.29
CA GLN A 896 -12.58 25.15 -9.06
C GLN A 896 -11.83 26.45 -9.36
N PHE A 897 -12.20 27.52 -8.66
CA PHE A 897 -11.50 28.79 -8.68
C PHE A 897 -10.88 29.08 -7.32
N ASN A 898 -9.57 29.33 -7.30
CA ASN A 898 -8.84 29.74 -6.11
C ASN A 898 -8.49 31.24 -6.19
N GLY A 899 -9.11 32.04 -5.33
CA GLY A 899 -8.94 33.49 -5.25
C GLY A 899 -7.81 33.95 -4.32
N SER A 900 -6.89 33.04 -3.88
CA SER A 900 -5.81 33.40 -2.95
C SER A 900 -4.90 34.54 -3.48
N GLY A 901 -4.70 34.65 -4.80
CA GLY A 901 -3.87 35.64 -5.47
C GLY A 901 -4.54 36.99 -5.73
N ILE A 902 -5.83 37.17 -5.43
CA ILE A 902 -6.57 38.41 -5.69
C ILE A 902 -7.19 38.97 -4.40
N SER A 903 -7.51 40.26 -4.36
CA SER A 903 -8.04 40.96 -3.18
C SER A 903 -9.48 40.57 -2.88
N SER A 904 -9.92 40.68 -1.61
CA SER A 904 -11.36 40.59 -1.26
C SER A 904 -12.16 41.58 -2.10
N GLY A 905 -13.33 41.16 -2.58
CA GLY A 905 -14.16 42.01 -3.43
C GLY A 905 -15.15 41.25 -4.30
N VAL A 906 -15.79 41.99 -5.19
CA VAL A 906 -16.74 41.45 -6.17
C VAL A 906 -16.07 41.23 -7.48
N TYR A 907 -16.29 40.04 -8.06
CA TYR A 907 -15.82 39.64 -9.38
C TYR A 907 -16.97 39.10 -10.23
N ILE A 908 -16.75 38.97 -11.51
CA ILE A 908 -17.70 38.40 -12.47
C ILE A 908 -16.99 37.27 -13.20
N TYR A 909 -17.60 36.10 -13.27
CA TYR A 909 -17.14 35.06 -14.18
C TYR A 909 -18.08 34.94 -15.36
N LYS A 910 -17.47 34.70 -16.53
CA LYS A 910 -18.18 34.63 -17.80
C LYS A 910 -17.81 33.35 -18.55
N LEU A 911 -18.84 32.61 -18.90
CA LEU A 911 -18.79 31.43 -19.75
C LEU A 911 -19.18 31.82 -21.18
N ASN A 912 -18.33 31.47 -22.16
CA ASN A 912 -18.64 31.52 -23.58
C ASN A 912 -18.42 30.13 -24.18
N ILE A 913 -19.38 29.65 -24.96
CA ILE A 913 -19.30 28.37 -25.66
C ILE A 913 -19.58 28.61 -27.13
N LEU A 914 -18.66 28.21 -27.99
CA LEU A 914 -18.86 28.16 -29.43
C LEU A 914 -19.14 26.73 -29.84
N TYR A 915 -20.24 26.48 -30.54
CA TYR A 915 -20.63 25.14 -30.93
C TYR A 915 -21.19 25.07 -32.34
N LEU A 916 -21.14 23.91 -32.96
CA LEU A 916 -21.71 23.67 -34.26
C LEU A 916 -23.17 23.20 -34.12
N SER A 917 -24.10 23.98 -34.65
CA SER A 917 -25.51 23.61 -34.75
C SER A 917 -25.89 23.23 -36.21
N LYS A 918 -27.14 22.83 -36.44
CA LYS A 918 -27.67 22.58 -37.77
C LYS A 918 -27.68 23.83 -38.65
N ASN A 919 -27.64 25.02 -38.04
CA ASN A 919 -27.69 26.33 -38.69
C ASN A 919 -26.28 26.95 -38.85
N GLY A 920 -25.22 26.27 -38.49
CA GLY A 920 -23.84 26.78 -38.51
C GLY A 920 -23.22 26.93 -37.11
N ILE A 921 -22.14 27.74 -37.00
CA ILE A 921 -21.49 28.03 -35.72
C ILE A 921 -22.35 29.03 -34.94
N GLU A 922 -22.76 28.61 -33.77
CA GLU A 922 -23.52 29.39 -32.80
C GLU A 922 -22.73 29.60 -31.49
N SER A 923 -23.19 30.52 -30.64
CA SER A 923 -22.55 30.77 -29.37
C SER A 923 -23.55 30.88 -28.22
N PHE A 924 -23.18 30.36 -27.06
CA PHE A 924 -23.84 30.60 -25.79
C PHE A 924 -22.93 31.46 -24.92
N SER A 925 -23.50 32.48 -24.23
CA SER A 925 -22.79 33.33 -23.30
C SER A 925 -23.62 33.54 -22.04
N SER A 926 -23.01 33.34 -20.87
CA SER A 926 -23.64 33.61 -19.57
C SER A 926 -22.60 34.14 -18.60
N SER A 927 -23.04 34.96 -17.64
CA SER A 927 -22.18 35.52 -16.61
C SER A 927 -22.87 35.55 -15.24
N LYS A 928 -22.08 35.39 -14.20
CA LYS A 928 -22.52 35.42 -12.80
C LYS A 928 -21.54 36.21 -11.94
N LYS A 929 -22.01 36.66 -10.78
CA LYS A 929 -21.25 37.40 -9.78
C LYS A 929 -20.71 36.45 -8.73
N LEU A 930 -19.42 36.64 -8.33
CA LEU A 930 -18.81 35.95 -7.18
C LEU A 930 -18.24 36.97 -6.19
N ILE A 931 -18.24 36.61 -4.91
CA ILE A 931 -17.81 37.51 -3.81
C ILE A 931 -16.72 36.77 -3.04
N LEU A 932 -15.50 37.30 -3.08
CA LEU A 932 -14.37 36.83 -2.31
C LEU A 932 -14.27 37.58 -0.99
N LEU A 933 -14.25 36.86 0.13
CA LEU A 933 -14.03 37.40 1.47
C LEU A 933 -12.80 36.65 2.06
N LYS A 934 -11.72 37.41 2.26
CA LYS A 934 -10.52 36.88 2.95
C LYS A 934 -10.60 37.23 4.43
#